data_4a2ffb826650b7988d07fb9f7cff6680
#
_entry.id   4a2ffb826650b7988d07fb9f7cff6680
#
_cell.length_a   1.000
_cell.length_b   1.000
_cell.length_c   1.000
_cell.angle_alpha   90.00
_cell.angle_beta   90.00
_cell.angle_gamma   90.00
#
_symmetry.space_group_name_H-M   'P 1'
#
loop_
_entity.id
_entity.type
_entity.pdbx_description
1 polymer ?
#
loop_
_entity_poly.entity_id
_entity_poly.type
_entity_poly.pdbx_seq_one_letter_code
_entity_poly.pdbx_strand_id
1 'polypeptide(L)'
;LGLALPAAATTLAYLNAKFSLSYDVNMIRSLFKMSMKLRFAERGDRLNLFYTLETYALAPTTANHPFIVYNGRTWTFNDTYIMALRYGSWFKKNHSVKRKEIVAIDFMNSSTFLFMVLGLWSIGAVPAFINYNLAGKPLTHSIRASTAKLLIVDPDVSHCFPDEQQKVLTSPGFRDGKGSVIIVFHTPELEAQIMTLEPTREDDKVRNGLTPRDMAMLIYTSGTTGLPKPAIVSWKKCWSGSGFISDWMGVTPSDKFFTCMPLYHSSASVLGFVTCLMSGSTLVLGRRFSARNFMKEARENDATIIQYVGETLRYLLGVAPEIDPVTGEDLDKKHKIRLAFGNGLRPDIWNRFKDRFNIPTIAEFYAATEGTAGSWNISSNDFSAGAIGRNGAIGDIVFGRSTAIVDVDHETQEPWRDPKTGLCKKVPRGDPGELLFAIDAKDPTANFQGYFGNKKATEGKIIRDVVKKGDAYFRTGDMIRWDRDGRWFFSDRLGDTFRWKSENVSTGEVSEVLGVHPEVHEANVYGVALPNHDGRAGCAAIVFKQQISSDQASNSAIEPSGEVLASLATHALKNLPRFAAPLFLRVTTQMQSTGNNKQQKHVLRTEGVDPARVSKKDLIYWLQGDTYVPFGQNDWDRMNGGQVRL
;
A
#
# COMPACT_ATOMS: atom_id res chain seq x y z
N LEU A 1 8.60 26.00 -46.55
CA LEU A 1 8.25 24.69 -45.94
C LEU A 1 9.44 24.06 -45.18
N GLY A 2 10.71 24.17 -45.63
CA GLY A 2 11.88 23.57 -45.01
C GLY A 2 12.23 24.05 -43.59
N LEU A 3 11.92 25.31 -43.21
CA LEU A 3 12.15 25.86 -41.87
C LEU A 3 10.90 25.83 -40.99
N ALA A 4 9.72 25.78 -41.56
CA ALA A 4 8.45 25.80 -40.81
C ALA A 4 8.20 24.48 -40.05
N LEU A 5 8.55 23.31 -40.61
CA LEU A 5 8.41 22.01 -39.96
C LEU A 5 9.33 21.84 -38.75
N PRO A 6 10.65 22.15 -38.82
CA PRO A 6 11.52 22.09 -37.64
C PRO A 6 11.08 23.09 -36.55
N ALA A 7 10.68 24.33 -36.91
CA ALA A 7 10.20 25.32 -35.94
C ALA A 7 8.92 24.84 -35.23
N ALA A 8 7.96 24.30 -35.98
CA ALA A 8 6.75 23.72 -35.41
C ALA A 8 7.04 22.52 -34.46
N ALA A 9 7.94 21.62 -34.88
CA ALA A 9 8.35 20.46 -34.06
C ALA A 9 9.05 20.91 -32.76
N THR A 10 9.95 21.90 -32.83
CA THR A 10 10.62 22.50 -31.67
C THR A 10 9.61 23.18 -30.73
N THR A 11 8.66 23.93 -31.27
CA THR A 11 7.62 24.57 -30.48
C THR A 11 6.74 23.55 -29.79
N LEU A 12 6.32 22.47 -30.48
CA LEU A 12 5.54 21.39 -29.89
C LEU A 12 6.32 20.66 -28.81
N ALA A 13 7.60 20.39 -29.03
CA ALA A 13 8.47 19.76 -28.03
C ALA A 13 8.62 20.64 -26.78
N TYR A 14 8.82 21.96 -26.98
CA TYR A 14 8.88 22.92 -25.88
C TYR A 14 7.56 22.99 -25.08
N LEU A 15 6.43 23.08 -25.77
CA LEU A 15 5.11 23.12 -25.14
C LEU A 15 4.84 21.80 -24.38
N ASN A 16 5.22 20.66 -24.97
CA ASN A 16 5.09 19.37 -24.33
C ASN A 16 5.98 19.28 -23.07
N ALA A 17 7.21 19.72 -23.13
CA ALA A 17 8.12 19.74 -21.99
C ALA A 17 7.59 20.66 -20.87
N LYS A 18 7.09 21.86 -21.23
CA LYS A 18 6.59 22.85 -20.28
C LYS A 18 5.27 22.45 -19.63
N PHE A 19 4.34 21.89 -20.39
CA PHE A 19 2.95 21.63 -19.97
C PHE A 19 2.64 20.13 -19.77
N SER A 20 3.61 19.24 -19.98
CA SER A 20 3.45 17.79 -19.87
C SER A 20 2.27 17.22 -20.66
N LEU A 21 2.03 17.74 -21.87
CA LEU A 21 0.83 17.43 -22.67
C LEU A 21 0.74 15.94 -23.03
N SER A 22 1.84 15.33 -23.46
CA SER A 22 1.86 13.90 -23.80
C SER A 22 1.55 13.00 -22.59
N TYR A 23 1.97 13.42 -21.41
CA TYR A 23 1.67 12.76 -20.16
C TYR A 23 0.15 12.74 -19.89
N ASP A 24 -0.49 13.93 -19.98
CA ASP A 24 -1.93 14.06 -19.80
C ASP A 24 -2.73 13.29 -20.84
N VAL A 25 -2.30 13.37 -22.12
CA VAL A 25 -2.94 12.62 -23.21
C VAL A 25 -2.89 11.11 -22.93
N ASN A 26 -1.75 10.57 -22.48
CA ASN A 26 -1.66 9.16 -22.10
C ASN A 26 -2.61 8.80 -20.95
N MET A 27 -2.64 9.64 -19.91
CA MET A 27 -3.52 9.44 -18.75
C MET A 27 -5.00 9.48 -19.15
N ILE A 28 -5.42 10.51 -19.89
CA ILE A 28 -6.82 10.68 -20.33
C ILE A 28 -7.22 9.53 -21.28
N ARG A 29 -6.34 9.13 -22.21
CA ARG A 29 -6.58 7.97 -23.08
C ARG A 29 -6.78 6.71 -22.28
N SER A 30 -5.95 6.46 -21.25
CA SER A 30 -6.05 5.26 -20.42
C SER A 30 -7.34 5.26 -19.59
N LEU A 31 -7.74 6.41 -19.03
CA LEU A 31 -9.01 6.57 -18.34
C LEU A 31 -10.21 6.35 -19.26
N PHE A 32 -10.15 6.88 -20.49
CA PHE A 32 -11.20 6.68 -21.48
C PHE A 32 -11.35 5.21 -21.87
N LYS A 33 -10.24 4.54 -22.20
CA LYS A 33 -10.26 3.11 -22.54
C LYS A 33 -10.81 2.26 -21.39
N MET A 34 -10.34 2.51 -20.16
CA MET A 34 -10.83 1.85 -18.96
C MET A 34 -12.35 2.05 -18.79
N SER A 35 -12.82 3.29 -18.93
CA SER A 35 -14.25 3.63 -18.81
C SER A 35 -15.09 2.90 -19.87
N MET A 36 -14.58 2.79 -21.10
CA MET A 36 -15.24 2.04 -22.17
C MET A 36 -15.28 0.54 -21.87
N LYS A 37 -14.14 -0.05 -21.46
CA LYS A 37 -14.09 -1.48 -21.07
C LYS A 37 -15.11 -1.79 -19.96
N LEU A 38 -15.17 -0.95 -18.92
CA LEU A 38 -16.13 -1.11 -17.82
C LEU A 38 -17.59 -1.03 -18.30
N ARG A 39 -17.91 -0.03 -19.15
CA ARG A 39 -19.28 0.11 -19.73
C ARG A 39 -19.67 -1.08 -20.60
N PHE A 40 -18.75 -1.63 -21.40
CA PHE A 40 -19.01 -2.83 -22.19
C PHE A 40 -19.23 -4.05 -21.30
N ALA A 41 -18.42 -4.22 -20.25
CA ALA A 41 -18.59 -5.31 -19.30
C ALA A 41 -19.94 -5.21 -18.56
N GLU A 42 -20.34 -4.00 -18.16
CA GLU A 42 -21.62 -3.75 -17.51
C GLU A 42 -22.79 -4.06 -18.45
N ARG A 43 -22.79 -3.52 -19.68
CA ARG A 43 -23.85 -3.75 -20.67
C ARG A 43 -23.95 -5.21 -21.11
N GLY A 44 -22.82 -5.90 -21.18
CA GLY A 44 -22.76 -7.31 -21.53
C GLY A 44 -23.05 -8.25 -20.35
N ASP A 45 -23.32 -7.71 -19.16
CA ASP A 45 -23.46 -8.51 -17.92
C ASP A 45 -22.23 -9.39 -17.65
N ARG A 46 -21.03 -8.81 -17.81
CA ARG A 46 -19.72 -9.47 -17.71
C ARG A 46 -18.78 -8.77 -16.72
N LEU A 47 -19.36 -8.12 -15.66
CA LEU A 47 -18.57 -7.43 -14.64
C LEU A 47 -17.71 -8.38 -13.79
N ASN A 48 -18.17 -9.62 -13.57
CA ASN A 48 -17.39 -10.62 -12.87
C ASN A 48 -16.13 -10.99 -13.67
N LEU A 49 -14.95 -10.79 -13.09
CA LEU A 49 -13.66 -11.00 -13.77
C LEU A 49 -13.36 -12.48 -14.09
N PHE A 50 -14.14 -13.43 -13.59
CA PHE A 50 -14.11 -14.80 -14.07
C PHE A 50 -14.31 -14.87 -15.59
N TYR A 51 -15.19 -14.03 -16.16
CA TYR A 51 -15.38 -13.97 -17.61
C TYR A 51 -14.15 -13.48 -18.36
N THR A 52 -13.32 -12.64 -17.75
CA THR A 52 -12.04 -12.24 -18.36
C THR A 52 -11.07 -13.42 -18.42
N LEU A 53 -10.96 -14.21 -17.33
CA LEU A 53 -10.19 -15.45 -17.34
C LEU A 53 -10.70 -16.42 -18.40
N GLU A 54 -12.01 -16.67 -18.42
CA GLU A 54 -12.68 -17.56 -19.37
C GLU A 54 -12.41 -17.15 -20.82
N THR A 55 -12.45 -15.85 -21.11
CA THR A 55 -12.16 -15.33 -22.46
C THR A 55 -10.74 -15.69 -22.90
N TYR A 56 -9.73 -15.50 -22.04
CA TYR A 56 -8.35 -15.87 -22.38
C TYR A 56 -8.15 -17.40 -22.43
N ALA A 57 -8.78 -18.13 -21.54
CA ALA A 57 -8.65 -19.59 -21.45
C ALA A 57 -9.25 -20.35 -22.62
N LEU A 58 -10.33 -19.83 -23.19
CA LEU A 58 -11.03 -20.48 -24.31
C LEU A 58 -10.59 -20.02 -25.69
N ALA A 59 -9.84 -18.90 -25.76
CA ALA A 59 -9.35 -18.42 -27.06
C ALA A 59 -8.06 -19.19 -27.46
N PRO A 60 -8.02 -19.81 -28.66
CA PRO A 60 -6.87 -20.62 -29.09
C PRO A 60 -5.52 -19.88 -29.08
N THR A 61 -5.55 -18.55 -29.24
CA THR A 61 -4.35 -17.70 -29.27
C THR A 61 -3.78 -17.39 -27.90
N THR A 62 -4.55 -17.54 -26.83
CA THR A 62 -4.17 -17.16 -25.49
C THR A 62 -4.28 -18.28 -24.45
N ALA A 63 -5.02 -19.35 -24.76
CA ALA A 63 -5.24 -20.46 -23.83
C ALA A 63 -3.93 -21.01 -23.22
N ASN A 64 -2.90 -21.18 -24.05
CA ASN A 64 -1.59 -21.71 -23.64
C ASN A 64 -0.60 -20.63 -23.22
N HIS A 65 -1.01 -19.35 -23.17
CA HIS A 65 -0.13 -18.29 -22.69
C HIS A 65 0.09 -18.42 -21.17
N PRO A 66 1.33 -18.31 -20.65
CA PRO A 66 1.62 -18.32 -19.23
C PRO A 66 0.85 -17.21 -18.50
N PHE A 67 0.11 -17.57 -17.45
CA PHE A 67 -0.60 -16.58 -16.65
C PHE A 67 -0.05 -16.46 -15.23
N ILE A 68 0.22 -17.58 -14.56
CA ILE A 68 0.76 -17.60 -13.21
C ILE A 68 2.06 -18.40 -13.19
N VAL A 69 3.12 -17.80 -12.63
CA VAL A 69 4.38 -18.50 -12.31
C VAL A 69 4.58 -18.43 -10.80
N TYR A 70 4.70 -19.57 -10.18
CA TYR A 70 4.91 -19.67 -8.73
C TYR A 70 5.74 -20.92 -8.40
N ASN A 71 6.79 -20.75 -7.62
CA ASN A 71 7.65 -21.83 -7.14
C ASN A 71 8.14 -22.78 -8.26
N GLY A 72 8.64 -22.20 -9.35
CA GLY A 72 9.16 -22.92 -10.51
C GLY A 72 8.12 -23.57 -11.42
N ARG A 73 6.83 -23.50 -11.08
CA ARG A 73 5.74 -24.02 -11.89
C ARG A 73 4.99 -22.89 -12.60
N THR A 74 4.63 -23.18 -13.84
CA THR A 74 3.84 -22.27 -14.69
C THR A 74 2.45 -22.85 -14.94
N TRP A 75 1.44 -22.01 -14.79
CA TRP A 75 0.06 -22.29 -15.20
C TRP A 75 -0.33 -21.35 -16.32
N THR A 76 -0.87 -21.91 -17.38
CA THR A 76 -1.46 -21.17 -18.49
C THR A 76 -2.81 -20.57 -18.10
N PHE A 77 -3.40 -19.74 -18.95
CA PHE A 77 -4.77 -19.29 -18.75
C PHE A 77 -5.74 -20.46 -18.68
N ASN A 78 -5.57 -21.46 -19.56
CA ASN A 78 -6.42 -22.66 -19.56
C ASN A 78 -6.23 -23.50 -18.29
N ASP A 79 -5.00 -23.74 -17.84
CA ASP A 79 -4.74 -24.46 -16.59
C ASP A 79 -5.40 -23.75 -15.41
N THR A 80 -5.22 -22.42 -15.35
CA THR A 80 -5.79 -21.58 -14.28
C THR A 80 -7.32 -21.61 -14.31
N TYR A 81 -7.93 -21.62 -15.49
CA TYR A 81 -9.38 -21.73 -15.64
C TYR A 81 -9.89 -23.08 -15.13
N ILE A 82 -9.24 -24.18 -15.50
CA ILE A 82 -9.58 -25.53 -15.01
C ILE A 82 -9.48 -25.58 -13.49
N MET A 83 -8.40 -25.02 -12.92
CA MET A 83 -8.20 -24.94 -11.47
C MET A 83 -9.30 -24.13 -10.80
N ALA A 84 -9.64 -22.97 -11.34
CA ALA A 84 -10.73 -22.14 -10.84
C ALA A 84 -12.07 -22.89 -10.82
N LEU A 85 -12.37 -23.65 -11.85
CA LEU A 85 -13.59 -24.48 -11.89
C LEU A 85 -13.58 -25.61 -10.87
N ARG A 86 -12.44 -26.28 -10.65
CA ARG A 86 -12.30 -27.32 -9.62
C ARG A 86 -12.53 -26.75 -8.21
N TYR A 87 -11.90 -25.63 -7.89
CA TYR A 87 -12.12 -24.94 -6.61
C TYR A 87 -13.57 -24.45 -6.48
N GLY A 88 -14.17 -23.90 -7.53
CA GLY A 88 -15.58 -23.54 -7.56
C GLY A 88 -16.50 -24.74 -7.30
N SER A 89 -16.23 -25.88 -7.94
CA SER A 89 -16.95 -27.15 -7.72
C SER A 89 -16.80 -27.62 -6.25
N TRP A 90 -15.59 -27.54 -5.69
CA TRP A 90 -15.33 -27.90 -4.31
C TRP A 90 -16.09 -27.00 -3.32
N PHE A 91 -16.03 -25.69 -3.45
CA PHE A 91 -16.78 -24.76 -2.61
C PHE A 91 -18.28 -25.06 -2.64
N LYS A 92 -18.82 -25.34 -3.80
CA LYS A 92 -20.25 -25.59 -3.98
C LYS A 92 -20.68 -26.98 -3.45
N LYS A 93 -19.96 -28.04 -3.81
CA LYS A 93 -20.33 -29.43 -3.47
C LYS A 93 -20.05 -29.75 -1.99
N ASN A 94 -18.89 -29.35 -1.47
CA ASN A 94 -18.46 -29.72 -0.13
C ASN A 94 -18.93 -28.72 0.96
N HIS A 95 -19.11 -27.45 0.60
CA HIS A 95 -19.44 -26.39 1.58
C HIS A 95 -20.73 -25.65 1.27
N SER A 96 -21.43 -26.01 0.20
CA SER A 96 -22.72 -25.39 -0.20
C SER A 96 -22.64 -23.86 -0.31
N VAL A 97 -21.48 -23.33 -0.72
CA VAL A 97 -21.26 -21.89 -0.88
C VAL A 97 -22.21 -21.33 -1.92
N LYS A 98 -22.90 -20.24 -1.57
CA LYS A 98 -23.94 -19.62 -2.40
C LYS A 98 -23.42 -18.34 -3.08
N ARG A 99 -24.14 -17.91 -4.10
CA ARG A 99 -23.95 -16.60 -4.73
C ARG A 99 -23.92 -15.49 -3.69
N LYS A 100 -22.98 -14.53 -3.82
CA LYS A 100 -22.73 -13.39 -2.90
C LYS A 100 -22.37 -13.81 -1.47
N GLU A 101 -22.21 -15.07 -1.18
CA GLU A 101 -21.72 -15.52 0.13
C GLU A 101 -20.22 -15.21 0.26
N ILE A 102 -19.82 -14.78 1.47
CA ILE A 102 -18.44 -14.42 1.76
C ILE A 102 -17.71 -15.64 2.31
N VAL A 103 -16.54 -15.94 1.72
CA VAL A 103 -15.61 -16.96 2.21
C VAL A 103 -14.31 -16.28 2.62
N ALA A 104 -13.88 -16.51 3.85
CA ALA A 104 -12.62 -15.97 4.36
C ALA A 104 -11.45 -16.86 3.92
N ILE A 105 -10.37 -16.22 3.47
CA ILE A 105 -9.14 -16.87 3.02
C ILE A 105 -7.98 -16.28 3.83
N ASP A 106 -7.35 -17.10 4.66
CA ASP A 106 -6.15 -16.77 5.43
C ASP A 106 -4.96 -17.54 4.88
N PHE A 107 -4.32 -16.95 3.89
CA PHE A 107 -3.33 -17.62 3.06
C PHE A 107 -2.14 -16.72 2.74
N MET A 108 -0.97 -17.30 2.74
CA MET A 108 0.21 -16.68 2.14
C MET A 108 0.12 -16.67 0.62
N ASN A 109 0.99 -15.90 -0.04
CA ASN A 109 1.04 -15.90 -1.50
C ASN A 109 1.28 -17.31 -2.06
N SER A 110 0.39 -17.74 -2.93
CA SER A 110 0.50 -19.02 -3.66
C SER A 110 -0.43 -19.03 -4.87
N SER A 111 -0.18 -19.94 -5.80
CA SER A 111 -1.11 -20.19 -6.90
C SER A 111 -2.48 -20.64 -6.38
N THR A 112 -2.49 -21.42 -5.29
CA THR A 112 -3.72 -21.90 -4.63
C THR A 112 -4.61 -20.76 -4.15
N PHE A 113 -4.03 -19.69 -3.56
CA PHE A 113 -4.78 -18.49 -3.20
C PHE A 113 -5.54 -17.93 -4.43
N LEU A 114 -4.86 -17.81 -5.55
CA LEU A 114 -5.46 -17.26 -6.79
C LEU A 114 -6.53 -18.19 -7.37
N PHE A 115 -6.33 -19.52 -7.31
CA PHE A 115 -7.34 -20.48 -7.74
C PHE A 115 -8.60 -20.41 -6.89
N MET A 116 -8.45 -20.25 -5.56
CA MET A 116 -9.59 -20.06 -4.67
C MET A 116 -10.37 -18.78 -4.98
N VAL A 117 -9.66 -17.65 -5.20
CA VAL A 117 -10.30 -16.37 -5.57
C VAL A 117 -11.09 -16.50 -6.86
N LEU A 118 -10.47 -17.05 -7.91
CA LEU A 118 -11.10 -17.28 -9.21
C LEU A 118 -12.23 -18.32 -9.12
N GLY A 119 -12.06 -19.34 -8.29
CA GLY A 119 -13.07 -20.35 -8.01
C GLY A 119 -14.31 -19.78 -7.33
N LEU A 120 -14.13 -18.90 -6.33
CA LEU A 120 -15.25 -18.19 -5.70
C LEU A 120 -15.95 -17.26 -6.70
N TRP A 121 -15.21 -16.53 -7.52
CA TRP A 121 -15.80 -15.71 -8.58
C TRP A 121 -16.56 -16.57 -9.62
N SER A 122 -16.08 -17.78 -9.93
CA SER A 122 -16.73 -18.69 -10.86
C SER A 122 -18.13 -19.12 -10.42
N ILE A 123 -18.39 -19.15 -9.11
CA ILE A 123 -19.69 -19.47 -8.52
C ILE A 123 -20.45 -18.24 -8.01
N GLY A 124 -19.95 -17.03 -8.28
CA GLY A 124 -20.56 -15.77 -7.87
C GLY A 124 -20.44 -15.46 -6.37
N ALA A 125 -19.53 -16.11 -5.65
CA ALA A 125 -19.20 -15.85 -4.24
C ALA A 125 -18.12 -14.78 -4.09
N VAL A 126 -17.89 -14.33 -2.87
CA VAL A 126 -17.01 -13.20 -2.55
C VAL A 126 -15.87 -13.65 -1.63
N PRO A 127 -14.59 -13.52 -2.03
CA PRO A 127 -13.48 -13.77 -1.14
C PRO A 127 -13.27 -12.60 -0.15
N ALA A 128 -12.94 -12.92 1.11
CA ALA A 128 -12.47 -11.99 2.11
C ALA A 128 -11.04 -12.34 2.50
N PHE A 129 -10.10 -11.43 2.27
CA PHE A 129 -8.67 -11.70 2.45
C PHE A 129 -8.23 -11.37 3.86
N ILE A 130 -7.98 -12.40 4.65
CA ILE A 130 -7.45 -12.25 6.01
C ILE A 130 -5.93 -12.03 5.93
N ASN A 131 -5.42 -11.16 6.78
CA ASN A 131 -3.98 -10.95 6.90
C ASN A 131 -3.37 -12.07 7.73
N TYR A 132 -2.59 -12.93 7.11
CA TYR A 132 -1.96 -14.11 7.70
C TYR A 132 -0.93 -13.82 8.82
N ASN A 133 -0.59 -12.54 9.05
CA ASN A 133 0.24 -12.14 10.18
C ASN A 133 -0.57 -11.82 11.44
N LEU A 134 -1.90 -11.91 11.39
CA LEU A 134 -2.76 -11.66 12.54
C LEU A 134 -2.87 -12.91 13.42
N ALA A 135 -2.93 -12.69 14.72
CA ALA A 135 -3.21 -13.73 15.72
C ALA A 135 -4.18 -13.18 16.77
N GLY A 136 -4.79 -14.04 17.56
CA GLY A 136 -5.63 -13.71 18.71
C GLY A 136 -6.81 -12.75 18.36
N LYS A 137 -6.97 -11.69 19.14
CA LYS A 137 -8.11 -10.75 19.01
C LYS A 137 -8.24 -10.07 17.64
N PRO A 138 -7.17 -9.56 16.99
CA PRO A 138 -7.27 -8.97 15.65
C PRO A 138 -7.71 -9.98 14.58
N LEU A 139 -7.23 -11.22 14.66
CA LEU A 139 -7.63 -12.31 13.76
C LEU A 139 -9.12 -12.62 13.95
N THR A 140 -9.53 -12.89 15.21
CA THR A 140 -10.93 -13.14 15.57
C THR A 140 -11.85 -12.04 15.07
N HIS A 141 -11.47 -10.77 15.29
CA HIS A 141 -12.24 -9.62 14.83
C HIS A 141 -12.37 -9.60 13.30
N SER A 142 -11.29 -9.83 12.57
CA SER A 142 -11.30 -9.80 11.10
C SER A 142 -12.24 -10.88 10.54
N ILE A 143 -12.15 -12.11 11.06
CA ILE A 143 -13.04 -13.19 10.64
C ILE A 143 -14.50 -12.87 10.96
N ARG A 144 -14.81 -12.38 12.17
CA ARG A 144 -16.18 -11.98 12.55
C ARG A 144 -16.70 -10.87 11.63
N ALA A 145 -15.91 -9.83 11.39
CA ALA A 145 -16.30 -8.69 10.57
C ALA A 145 -16.58 -9.06 9.10
N SER A 146 -15.98 -10.15 8.58
CA SER A 146 -16.32 -10.67 7.25
C SER A 146 -17.71 -11.28 7.16
N THR A 147 -18.29 -11.72 8.29
CA THR A 147 -19.51 -12.54 8.35
C THR A 147 -19.38 -13.92 7.67
N ALA A 148 -18.20 -14.35 7.30
CA ALA A 148 -17.96 -15.62 6.61
C ALA A 148 -18.36 -16.82 7.49
N LYS A 149 -18.96 -17.84 6.87
CA LYS A 149 -19.24 -19.14 7.50
C LYS A 149 -18.09 -20.10 7.32
N LEU A 150 -17.30 -19.91 6.25
CA LEU A 150 -16.20 -20.76 5.86
C LEU A 150 -14.92 -19.95 5.88
N LEU A 151 -13.90 -20.49 6.52
CA LEU A 151 -12.55 -19.98 6.57
C LEU A 151 -11.60 -21.05 6.04
N ILE A 152 -10.83 -20.70 5.00
CA ILE A 152 -9.78 -21.55 4.47
C ILE A 152 -8.44 -21.03 4.98
N VAL A 153 -7.64 -21.91 5.54
CA VAL A 153 -6.37 -21.59 6.19
C VAL A 153 -5.21 -22.27 5.48
N ASP A 154 -4.17 -21.51 5.16
CA ASP A 154 -2.88 -22.03 4.70
C ASP A 154 -2.23 -22.83 5.84
N PRO A 155 -1.76 -24.05 5.61
CA PRO A 155 -1.06 -24.84 6.62
C PRO A 155 0.12 -24.12 7.28
N ASP A 156 0.84 -23.28 6.52
CA ASP A 156 2.01 -22.54 7.03
C ASP A 156 1.63 -21.48 8.09
N VAL A 157 0.36 -21.08 8.17
CA VAL A 157 -0.13 -20.14 9.19
C VAL A 157 -1.02 -20.79 10.25
N SER A 158 -1.06 -22.13 10.30
CA SER A 158 -1.83 -22.89 11.28
C SER A 158 -1.49 -22.54 12.74
N HIS A 159 -0.26 -22.10 12.99
CA HIS A 159 0.20 -21.63 14.30
C HIS A 159 -0.59 -20.42 14.84
N CYS A 160 -1.27 -19.65 13.98
CA CYS A 160 -2.16 -18.55 14.36
C CYS A 160 -3.53 -19.06 14.89
N PHE A 161 -3.79 -20.36 14.76
CA PHE A 161 -5.05 -21.01 15.12
C PHE A 161 -4.87 -22.11 16.20
N PRO A 162 -4.34 -21.78 17.38
CA PRO A 162 -4.28 -22.75 18.50
C PRO A 162 -5.69 -23.20 18.88
N ASP A 163 -5.81 -24.32 19.60
CA ASP A 163 -7.10 -24.93 19.97
C ASP A 163 -8.09 -23.96 20.61
N GLU A 164 -7.58 -23.07 21.47
CA GLU A 164 -8.42 -22.02 22.10
C GLU A 164 -9.01 -21.07 21.06
N GLN A 165 -8.21 -20.65 20.08
CA GLN A 165 -8.66 -19.79 18.99
C GLN A 165 -9.70 -20.50 18.13
N GLN A 166 -9.48 -21.76 17.79
CA GLN A 166 -10.43 -22.58 17.03
C GLN A 166 -11.74 -22.74 17.79
N LYS A 167 -11.71 -23.04 19.10
CA LYS A 167 -12.92 -23.13 19.95
C LYS A 167 -13.74 -21.83 19.92
N VAL A 168 -13.09 -20.68 19.97
CA VAL A 168 -13.77 -19.39 19.86
C VAL A 168 -14.48 -19.24 18.51
N LEU A 169 -13.78 -19.51 17.41
CA LEU A 169 -14.30 -19.37 16.04
C LEU A 169 -15.45 -20.36 15.74
N THR A 170 -15.36 -21.57 16.27
CA THR A 170 -16.36 -22.64 16.06
C THR A 170 -17.52 -22.59 17.06
N SER A 171 -17.52 -21.64 18.00
CA SER A 171 -18.62 -21.49 18.97
C SER A 171 -19.93 -21.11 18.28
N PRO A 172 -21.10 -21.64 18.71
CA PRO A 172 -22.39 -21.40 18.05
C PRO A 172 -22.80 -19.92 17.99
N GLY A 173 -22.31 -19.07 18.90
CA GLY A 173 -22.59 -17.65 18.96
C GLY A 173 -21.60 -16.75 18.23
N PHE A 174 -20.54 -17.29 17.66
CA PHE A 174 -19.43 -16.48 17.13
C PHE A 174 -19.85 -15.44 16.10
N ARG A 175 -20.79 -15.76 15.24
CA ARG A 175 -21.27 -14.91 14.14
C ARG A 175 -22.51 -14.10 14.54
N ASP A 176 -22.52 -13.50 15.72
CA ASP A 176 -23.64 -12.68 16.24
C ASP A 176 -25.01 -13.42 16.17
N GLY A 177 -25.02 -14.67 16.65
CA GLY A 177 -26.20 -15.55 16.64
C GLY A 177 -26.49 -16.25 15.31
N LYS A 178 -25.66 -16.05 14.27
CA LYS A 178 -25.80 -16.70 12.94
C LYS A 178 -25.01 -18.01 12.81
N GLY A 179 -24.56 -18.58 13.91
CA GLY A 179 -23.82 -19.86 13.96
C GLY A 179 -22.29 -19.70 14.06
N SER A 180 -21.59 -20.80 13.86
CA SER A 180 -20.13 -20.94 13.95
C SER A 180 -19.47 -20.72 12.59
N VAL A 181 -18.12 -20.70 12.61
CA VAL A 181 -17.27 -20.75 11.41
C VAL A 181 -16.79 -22.18 11.20
N ILE A 182 -16.82 -22.65 9.96
CA ILE A 182 -16.18 -23.89 9.54
C ILE A 182 -14.74 -23.53 9.17
N ILE A 183 -13.77 -24.12 9.83
CA ILE A 183 -12.35 -23.92 9.55
C ILE A 183 -11.85 -25.10 8.73
N VAL A 184 -11.22 -24.83 7.60
CA VAL A 184 -10.63 -25.84 6.72
C VAL A 184 -9.15 -25.50 6.51
N PHE A 185 -8.27 -26.35 6.99
CA PHE A 185 -6.85 -26.28 6.66
C PHE A 185 -6.62 -26.92 5.30
N HIS A 186 -6.02 -26.17 4.38
CA HIS A 186 -5.80 -26.60 3.00
C HIS A 186 -4.54 -27.50 2.93
N THR A 187 -4.69 -28.76 3.34
CA THR A 187 -3.59 -29.73 3.33
C THR A 187 -3.28 -30.24 1.91
N PRO A 188 -2.11 -30.85 1.69
CA PRO A 188 -1.80 -31.53 0.42
C PRO A 188 -2.81 -32.61 0.02
N GLU A 189 -3.36 -33.32 1.00
CA GLU A 189 -4.39 -34.35 0.79
C GLU A 189 -5.70 -33.73 0.27
N LEU A 190 -6.09 -32.59 0.85
CA LEU A 190 -7.26 -31.84 0.36
C LEU A 190 -7.01 -31.29 -1.05
N GLU A 191 -5.82 -30.76 -1.34
CA GLU A 191 -5.47 -30.33 -2.69
C GLU A 191 -5.57 -31.50 -3.67
N ALA A 192 -5.03 -32.68 -3.34
CA ALA A 192 -5.13 -33.87 -4.18
C ALA A 192 -6.60 -34.28 -4.42
N GLN A 193 -7.47 -34.18 -3.41
CA GLN A 193 -8.91 -34.43 -3.58
C GLN A 193 -9.55 -33.41 -4.52
N ILE A 194 -9.24 -32.11 -4.38
CA ILE A 194 -9.76 -31.08 -5.28
C ILE A 194 -9.33 -31.33 -6.73
N MET A 195 -8.11 -31.81 -6.95
CA MET A 195 -7.60 -32.14 -8.28
C MET A 195 -8.37 -33.26 -8.98
N THR A 196 -9.04 -34.14 -8.24
CA THR A 196 -9.88 -35.19 -8.83
C THR A 196 -11.29 -34.73 -9.20
N LEU A 197 -11.70 -33.53 -8.75
CA LEU A 197 -13.03 -33.02 -9.05
C LEU A 197 -13.17 -32.65 -10.52
N GLU A 198 -14.34 -32.96 -11.08
CA GLU A 198 -14.70 -32.48 -12.40
C GLU A 198 -14.79 -30.95 -12.40
N PRO A 199 -14.07 -30.26 -13.30
CA PRO A 199 -14.14 -28.82 -13.43
C PRO A 199 -15.48 -28.39 -14.04
N THR A 200 -16.44 -28.07 -13.19
CA THR A 200 -17.80 -27.72 -13.61
C THR A 200 -17.94 -26.19 -13.75
N ARG A 201 -18.25 -25.73 -14.95
CA ARG A 201 -18.66 -24.36 -15.22
C ARG A 201 -20.13 -24.17 -14.86
N GLU A 202 -20.38 -23.33 -13.87
CA GLU A 202 -21.74 -22.98 -13.46
C GLU A 202 -22.46 -22.11 -14.51
N ASP A 203 -23.78 -22.19 -14.54
CA ASP A 203 -24.63 -21.32 -15.36
C ASP A 203 -24.36 -19.84 -15.03
N ASP A 204 -24.49 -18.98 -16.03
CA ASP A 204 -24.26 -17.53 -15.87
C ASP A 204 -25.15 -16.88 -14.81
N LYS A 205 -26.30 -17.46 -14.49
CA LYS A 205 -27.23 -16.98 -13.44
C LYS A 205 -26.55 -16.77 -12.09
N VAL A 206 -25.48 -17.51 -11.77
CA VAL A 206 -24.75 -17.32 -10.52
C VAL A 206 -23.92 -16.04 -10.52
N ARG A 207 -23.63 -15.46 -11.68
CA ARG A 207 -22.76 -14.28 -11.87
C ARG A 207 -23.46 -13.08 -12.51
N ASN A 208 -24.69 -13.25 -13.00
CA ASN A 208 -25.48 -12.23 -13.71
C ASN A 208 -26.04 -11.15 -12.79
N GLY A 209 -26.46 -10.01 -13.39
CA GLY A 209 -27.15 -8.91 -12.72
C GLY A 209 -26.28 -8.24 -11.66
N LEU A 210 -24.96 -8.28 -11.83
CA LEU A 210 -24.03 -7.52 -11.01
C LEU A 210 -24.01 -6.06 -11.47
N THR A 211 -23.86 -5.17 -10.49
CA THR A 211 -23.64 -3.75 -10.73
C THR A 211 -22.19 -3.38 -10.43
N PRO A 212 -21.68 -2.27 -10.95
CA PRO A 212 -20.34 -1.78 -10.61
C PRO A 212 -20.07 -1.60 -9.11
N ARG A 213 -21.13 -1.44 -8.30
CA ARG A 213 -21.06 -1.26 -6.84
C ARG A 213 -21.01 -2.57 -6.07
N ASP A 214 -21.42 -3.69 -6.68
CA ASP A 214 -21.40 -4.99 -6.02
C ASP A 214 -19.96 -5.35 -5.63
N MET A 215 -19.85 -6.01 -4.49
CA MET A 215 -18.58 -6.40 -3.89
C MET A 215 -17.91 -7.51 -4.68
N ALA A 216 -16.68 -7.29 -5.11
CA ALA A 216 -15.82 -8.28 -5.73
C ALA A 216 -15.00 -9.04 -4.68
N MET A 217 -14.53 -8.34 -3.65
CA MET A 217 -13.75 -8.90 -2.54
C MET A 217 -13.78 -7.97 -1.32
N LEU A 218 -13.42 -8.50 -0.15
CA LEU A 218 -13.14 -7.73 1.06
C LEU A 218 -11.64 -7.71 1.34
N ILE A 219 -11.10 -6.52 1.57
CA ILE A 219 -9.70 -6.30 1.94
C ILE A 219 -9.65 -5.47 3.21
N TYR A 220 -8.84 -5.89 4.18
CA TYR A 220 -8.77 -5.22 5.47
C TYR A 220 -7.75 -4.10 5.47
N THR A 221 -8.14 -2.96 6.04
CA THR A 221 -7.24 -1.83 6.29
C THR A 221 -6.94 -1.72 7.77
N SER A 222 -5.67 -1.48 8.11
CA SER A 222 -5.28 -1.11 9.46
C SER A 222 -5.72 0.34 9.70
N GLY A 223 -6.82 0.54 10.42
CA GLY A 223 -7.20 1.88 10.86
C GLY A 223 -6.17 2.45 11.84
N THR A 224 -6.00 3.78 11.82
CA THR A 224 -5.11 4.50 12.75
C THR A 224 -5.45 4.30 14.23
N THR A 225 -6.61 3.76 14.53
CA THR A 225 -7.19 3.71 15.89
C THR A 225 -7.59 2.32 16.36
N GLY A 226 -7.14 1.20 15.73
CA GLY A 226 -7.50 -0.09 16.28
C GLY A 226 -7.57 -1.26 15.31
N LEU A 227 -8.60 -2.11 15.49
CA LEU A 227 -8.78 -3.37 14.78
C LEU A 227 -8.98 -3.19 13.27
N PRO A 228 -8.54 -4.15 12.44
CA PRO A 228 -8.68 -4.10 10.99
C PRO A 228 -10.14 -3.90 10.55
N LYS A 229 -10.36 -3.01 9.56
CA LYS A 229 -11.70 -2.73 9.02
C LYS A 229 -11.84 -3.33 7.63
N PRO A 230 -12.88 -4.12 7.34
CA PRO A 230 -13.11 -4.71 6.02
C PRO A 230 -13.56 -3.63 5.02
N ALA A 231 -12.69 -3.21 4.14
CA ALA A 231 -13.02 -2.29 3.05
C ALA A 231 -13.65 -3.04 1.88
N ILE A 232 -14.73 -2.49 1.33
CA ILE A 232 -15.40 -3.04 0.16
C ILE A 232 -14.60 -2.69 -1.10
N VAL A 233 -14.05 -3.70 -1.75
CA VAL A 233 -13.50 -3.58 -3.10
C VAL A 233 -14.59 -4.03 -4.07
N SER A 234 -15.19 -3.06 -4.78
CA SER A 234 -16.26 -3.30 -5.74
C SER A 234 -15.72 -3.72 -7.11
N TRP A 235 -16.58 -4.29 -7.95
CA TRP A 235 -16.23 -4.59 -9.34
C TRP A 235 -15.73 -3.33 -10.07
N LYS A 236 -16.36 -2.17 -9.83
CA LYS A 236 -15.88 -0.88 -10.36
C LYS A 236 -14.42 -0.62 -10.00
N LYS A 237 -14.04 -0.83 -8.73
CA LYS A 237 -12.66 -0.61 -8.26
C LYS A 237 -11.68 -1.57 -8.94
N CYS A 238 -12.05 -2.83 -9.11
CA CYS A 238 -11.23 -3.81 -9.84
C CYS A 238 -11.02 -3.37 -11.29
N TRP A 239 -12.11 -3.09 -12.03
CA TRP A 239 -12.05 -2.66 -13.42
C TRP A 239 -11.31 -1.33 -13.59
N SER A 240 -11.62 -0.34 -12.75
CA SER A 240 -11.03 1.00 -12.85
C SER A 240 -9.56 1.00 -12.47
N GLY A 241 -9.19 0.40 -11.33
CA GLY A 241 -7.81 0.36 -10.87
C GLY A 241 -6.93 -0.40 -11.85
N SER A 242 -7.24 -1.68 -12.08
CA SER A 242 -6.40 -2.55 -12.90
C SER A 242 -6.45 -2.22 -14.39
N GLY A 243 -7.63 -1.86 -14.92
CA GLY A 243 -7.78 -1.46 -16.31
C GLY A 243 -7.03 -0.18 -16.65
N PHE A 244 -7.07 0.80 -15.74
CA PHE A 244 -6.27 2.03 -15.88
C PHE A 244 -4.77 1.73 -15.83
N ILE A 245 -4.31 1.00 -14.80
CA ILE A 245 -2.90 0.66 -14.59
C ILE A 245 -2.34 -0.11 -15.80
N SER A 246 -3.07 -1.10 -16.31
CA SER A 246 -2.69 -1.87 -17.48
C SER A 246 -2.38 -0.98 -18.70
N ASP A 247 -3.31 -0.07 -19.05
CA ASP A 247 -3.14 0.82 -20.20
C ASP A 247 -2.11 1.94 -19.92
N TRP A 248 -2.10 2.50 -18.69
CA TRP A 248 -1.25 3.63 -18.33
C TRP A 248 0.24 3.27 -18.26
N MET A 249 0.58 2.08 -17.70
CA MET A 249 1.95 1.56 -17.68
C MET A 249 2.34 0.86 -18.99
N GLY A 250 1.42 0.73 -19.95
CA GLY A 250 1.64 -0.01 -21.19
C GLY A 250 1.99 -1.49 -20.93
N VAL A 251 1.22 -2.14 -20.05
CA VAL A 251 1.38 -3.58 -19.78
C VAL A 251 0.81 -4.37 -20.95
N THR A 252 1.59 -5.32 -21.46
CA THR A 252 1.26 -6.15 -22.63
C THR A 252 1.29 -7.64 -22.26
N PRO A 253 0.72 -8.52 -23.08
CA PRO A 253 0.82 -9.96 -22.85
C PRO A 253 2.27 -10.50 -22.74
N SER A 254 3.25 -9.81 -23.34
CA SER A 254 4.66 -10.21 -23.24
C SER A 254 5.32 -9.84 -21.92
N ASP A 255 4.67 -9.01 -21.09
CA ASP A 255 5.22 -8.62 -19.80
C ASP A 255 5.08 -9.74 -18.76
N LYS A 256 6.10 -9.83 -17.90
CA LYS A 256 6.11 -10.66 -16.71
C LYS A 256 6.17 -9.74 -15.48
N PHE A 257 5.08 -9.70 -14.74
CA PHE A 257 4.88 -8.84 -13.58
C PHE A 257 5.23 -9.58 -12.30
N PHE A 258 6.38 -9.28 -11.70
CA PHE A 258 6.83 -9.91 -10.45
C PHE A 258 6.31 -9.15 -9.24
N THR A 259 5.69 -9.88 -8.31
CA THR A 259 5.32 -9.39 -7.00
C THR A 259 5.52 -10.44 -5.92
N CYS A 260 6.09 -10.03 -4.78
CA CYS A 260 6.10 -10.78 -3.53
C CYS A 260 5.30 -10.03 -2.43
N MET A 261 4.60 -8.97 -2.82
CA MET A 261 3.71 -8.24 -1.90
C MET A 261 2.52 -9.14 -1.53
N PRO A 262 2.05 -9.08 -0.27
CA PRO A 262 0.97 -9.95 0.17
C PRO A 262 -0.32 -9.74 -0.61
N LEU A 263 -0.89 -10.82 -1.14
CA LEU A 263 -2.13 -10.80 -1.93
C LEU A 263 -3.36 -10.36 -1.13
N TYR A 264 -3.30 -10.36 0.20
CA TYR A 264 -4.38 -9.81 1.01
C TYR A 264 -4.41 -8.26 1.01
N HIS A 265 -3.45 -7.58 0.35
CA HIS A 265 -3.47 -6.15 0.10
C HIS A 265 -3.91 -5.82 -1.32
N SER A 266 -4.68 -4.73 -1.46
CA SER A 266 -5.19 -4.26 -2.74
C SER A 266 -4.09 -3.92 -3.76
N SER A 267 -2.90 -3.52 -3.31
CA SER A 267 -1.76 -3.27 -4.20
C SER A 267 -1.35 -4.53 -4.96
N ALA A 268 -1.23 -5.68 -4.30
CA ALA A 268 -0.85 -6.93 -4.94
C ALA A 268 -2.05 -7.62 -5.62
N SER A 269 -3.22 -7.70 -4.96
CA SER A 269 -4.38 -8.39 -5.51
C SER A 269 -5.05 -7.59 -6.64
N VAL A 270 -5.33 -6.30 -6.45
CA VAL A 270 -6.01 -5.50 -7.48
C VAL A 270 -5.01 -4.95 -8.49
N LEU A 271 -4.00 -4.19 -8.03
CA LEU A 271 -3.08 -3.50 -8.94
C LEU A 271 -1.95 -4.40 -9.48
N GLY A 272 -1.77 -5.62 -8.92
CA GLY A 272 -0.88 -6.67 -9.44
C GLY A 272 -1.66 -7.74 -10.20
N PHE A 273 -2.26 -8.71 -9.48
CA PHE A 273 -2.93 -9.87 -10.06
C PHE A 273 -4.04 -9.52 -11.06
N VAL A 274 -5.00 -8.65 -10.67
CA VAL A 274 -6.09 -8.28 -11.60
C VAL A 274 -5.56 -7.49 -12.79
N THR A 275 -4.47 -6.70 -12.64
CA THR A 275 -3.81 -6.03 -13.77
C THR A 275 -3.27 -7.05 -14.78
N CYS A 276 -2.60 -8.11 -14.31
CA CYS A 276 -2.15 -9.20 -15.18
C CYS A 276 -3.31 -9.92 -15.86
N LEU A 277 -4.38 -10.21 -15.14
CA LEU A 277 -5.59 -10.79 -15.71
C LEU A 277 -6.20 -9.92 -16.81
N MET A 278 -6.27 -8.60 -16.62
CA MET A 278 -6.87 -7.68 -17.59
C MET A 278 -5.99 -7.37 -18.80
N SER A 279 -4.67 -7.44 -18.65
CA SER A 279 -3.70 -7.21 -19.73
C SER A 279 -3.35 -8.49 -20.51
N GLY A 280 -3.68 -9.67 -19.99
CA GLY A 280 -3.24 -10.94 -20.54
C GLY A 280 -1.76 -11.24 -20.29
N SER A 281 -1.10 -10.52 -19.34
CA SER A 281 0.30 -10.70 -19.00
C SER A 281 0.49 -11.81 -17.97
N THR A 282 1.76 -12.19 -17.73
CA THR A 282 2.13 -13.21 -16.75
C THR A 282 2.36 -12.59 -15.37
N LEU A 283 1.71 -13.12 -14.34
CA LEU A 283 2.01 -12.84 -12.94
C LEU A 283 3.09 -13.80 -12.45
N VAL A 284 4.24 -13.28 -12.05
CA VAL A 284 5.28 -14.02 -11.33
C VAL A 284 5.12 -13.72 -9.85
N LEU A 285 4.78 -14.74 -9.07
CA LEU A 285 4.41 -14.58 -7.67
C LEU A 285 5.50 -15.12 -6.74
N GLY A 286 6.09 -14.25 -5.93
CA GLY A 286 6.97 -14.65 -4.82
C GLY A 286 6.16 -14.99 -3.56
N ARG A 287 6.60 -16.00 -2.81
CA ARG A 287 5.93 -16.46 -1.57
C ARG A 287 5.89 -15.35 -0.51
N ARG A 288 7.01 -14.66 -0.32
CA ARG A 288 7.19 -13.54 0.63
C ARG A 288 8.36 -12.66 0.20
N PHE A 289 8.42 -11.45 0.70
CA PHE A 289 9.56 -10.57 0.47
C PHE A 289 10.83 -11.11 1.15
N SER A 290 11.92 -11.10 0.39
CA SER A 290 13.27 -11.33 0.87
C SER A 290 14.23 -10.38 0.15
N ALA A 291 14.86 -9.46 0.88
CA ALA A 291 15.77 -8.50 0.27
C ALA A 291 16.92 -9.17 -0.50
N ARG A 292 17.40 -10.33 -0.02
CA ARG A 292 18.48 -11.11 -0.67
C ARG A 292 18.01 -11.81 -1.94
N ASN A 293 16.75 -12.26 -2.00
CA ASN A 293 16.27 -13.09 -3.10
C ASN A 293 15.45 -12.32 -4.13
N PHE A 294 14.96 -11.12 -3.80
CA PHE A 294 14.02 -10.38 -4.64
C PHE A 294 14.51 -10.16 -6.07
N MET A 295 15.72 -9.61 -6.23
CA MET A 295 16.29 -9.36 -7.57
C MET A 295 16.66 -10.65 -8.29
N LYS A 296 17.13 -11.67 -7.56
CA LYS A 296 17.39 -13.01 -8.08
C LYS A 296 16.13 -13.67 -8.62
N GLU A 297 15.06 -13.71 -7.84
CA GLU A 297 13.76 -14.26 -8.26
C GLU A 297 13.19 -13.50 -9.48
N ALA A 298 13.28 -12.17 -9.49
CA ALA A 298 12.85 -11.37 -10.61
C ALA A 298 13.65 -11.67 -11.89
N ARG A 299 14.98 -11.82 -11.79
CA ARG A 299 15.89 -12.15 -12.89
C ARG A 299 15.65 -13.55 -13.43
N GLU A 300 15.61 -14.57 -12.55
CA GLU A 300 15.42 -15.97 -12.94
C GLU A 300 14.08 -16.23 -13.65
N ASN A 301 13.08 -15.41 -13.36
CA ASN A 301 11.77 -15.49 -14.02
C ASN A 301 11.62 -14.52 -15.19
N ASP A 302 12.69 -13.82 -15.61
CA ASP A 302 12.66 -12.82 -16.68
C ASP A 302 11.60 -11.72 -16.45
N ALA A 303 11.44 -11.25 -15.24
CA ALA A 303 10.49 -10.20 -14.92
C ALA A 303 10.81 -8.91 -15.70
N THR A 304 9.76 -8.28 -16.24
CA THR A 304 9.85 -7.00 -16.95
C THR A 304 9.29 -5.85 -16.12
N ILE A 305 8.44 -6.18 -15.16
CA ILE A 305 7.87 -5.24 -14.18
C ILE A 305 8.05 -5.84 -12.80
N ILE A 306 8.50 -5.04 -11.85
CA ILE A 306 8.52 -5.42 -10.43
C ILE A 306 7.57 -4.56 -9.62
N GLN A 307 6.93 -5.15 -8.61
CA GLN A 307 6.09 -4.43 -7.66
C GLN A 307 6.78 -4.26 -6.32
N TYR A 308 6.65 -3.06 -5.72
CA TYR A 308 7.26 -2.71 -4.45
C TYR A 308 6.32 -1.93 -3.51
N VAL A 309 6.71 -1.88 -2.26
CA VAL A 309 6.33 -0.84 -1.28
C VAL A 309 7.60 -0.13 -0.86
N GLY A 310 7.60 1.17 -0.64
CA GLY A 310 8.78 2.02 -0.50
C GLY A 310 9.90 1.47 0.39
N GLU A 311 9.57 0.90 1.53
CA GLU A 311 10.57 0.31 2.43
C GLU A 311 11.24 -0.94 1.83
N THR A 312 10.56 -1.69 0.95
CA THR A 312 11.19 -2.85 0.28
C THR A 312 12.38 -2.43 -0.58
N LEU A 313 12.29 -1.30 -1.28
CA LEU A 313 13.40 -0.78 -2.09
C LEU A 313 14.56 -0.30 -1.21
N ARG A 314 14.29 0.24 -0.03
CA ARG A 314 15.34 0.57 0.95
C ARG A 314 16.07 -0.69 1.41
N TYR A 315 15.33 -1.76 1.70
CA TYR A 315 15.93 -3.04 2.10
C TYR A 315 16.80 -3.66 0.98
N LEU A 316 16.39 -3.53 -0.29
CA LEU A 316 17.21 -3.96 -1.43
C LEU A 316 18.53 -3.18 -1.51
N LEU A 317 18.50 -1.86 -1.24
CA LEU A 317 19.71 -1.04 -1.20
C LEU A 317 20.65 -1.40 -0.03
N GLY A 318 20.12 -2.00 1.03
CA GLY A 318 20.91 -2.47 2.18
C GLY A 318 21.64 -3.79 1.95
N VAL A 319 21.27 -4.55 0.91
CA VAL A 319 21.94 -5.81 0.58
C VAL A 319 23.20 -5.55 -0.27
N ALA A 320 24.28 -6.30 -0.04
CA ALA A 320 25.48 -6.23 -0.88
C ALA A 320 25.14 -6.57 -2.35
N PRO A 321 25.84 -5.97 -3.34
CA PRO A 321 25.67 -6.33 -4.74
C PRO A 321 25.91 -7.82 -4.99
N GLU A 322 25.08 -8.43 -5.83
CA GLU A 322 25.29 -9.80 -6.29
C GLU A 322 26.26 -9.81 -7.45
N ILE A 323 27.47 -10.29 -7.19
CA ILE A 323 28.53 -10.39 -8.21
C ILE A 323 28.64 -11.84 -8.69
N ASP A 324 28.64 -12.03 -10.00
CA ASP A 324 28.90 -13.35 -10.60
C ASP A 324 30.33 -13.81 -10.24
N PRO A 325 30.48 -14.95 -9.55
CA PRO A 325 31.79 -15.40 -9.08
C PRO A 325 32.75 -15.81 -10.21
N VAL A 326 32.25 -16.07 -11.41
CA VAL A 326 33.04 -16.52 -12.57
C VAL A 326 33.38 -15.34 -13.46
N THR A 327 32.43 -14.46 -13.77
CA THR A 327 32.60 -13.36 -14.72
C THR A 327 32.95 -12.04 -14.05
N GLY A 328 32.71 -11.90 -12.74
CA GLY A 328 32.87 -10.62 -12.02
C GLY A 328 31.82 -9.57 -12.35
N GLU A 329 30.75 -9.94 -13.08
CA GLU A 329 29.70 -9.02 -13.48
C GLU A 329 28.70 -8.75 -12.35
N ASP A 330 28.21 -7.51 -12.33
CA ASP A 330 27.16 -7.07 -11.40
C ASP A 330 25.79 -7.61 -11.86
N LEU A 331 25.32 -8.67 -11.19
CA LEU A 331 24.06 -9.33 -11.50
C LEU A 331 22.83 -8.49 -11.11
N ASP A 332 22.97 -7.51 -10.23
CA ASP A 332 21.91 -6.56 -9.89
C ASP A 332 21.44 -5.75 -11.10
N LYS A 333 22.29 -5.61 -12.13
CA LYS A 333 22.00 -4.89 -13.38
C LYS A 333 21.64 -5.79 -14.55
N LYS A 334 21.79 -7.13 -14.39
CA LYS A 334 21.53 -8.12 -15.44
C LYS A 334 20.10 -8.66 -15.37
N HIS A 335 19.15 -7.89 -15.82
CA HIS A 335 17.73 -8.29 -15.85
C HIS A 335 16.98 -7.60 -17.00
N LYS A 336 15.69 -7.97 -17.18
CA LYS A 336 14.79 -7.41 -18.20
C LYS A 336 13.81 -6.38 -17.64
N ILE A 337 13.98 -5.94 -16.40
CA ILE A 337 13.04 -5.05 -15.72
C ILE A 337 13.09 -3.65 -16.38
N ARG A 338 11.98 -3.26 -16.99
CA ARG A 338 11.78 -1.95 -17.62
C ARG A 338 11.10 -0.93 -16.70
N LEU A 339 10.40 -1.42 -15.66
CA LEU A 339 9.58 -0.60 -14.79
C LEU A 339 9.47 -1.18 -13.39
N ALA A 340 9.64 -0.32 -12.38
CA ALA A 340 9.29 -0.62 -11.00
C ALA A 340 7.97 0.11 -10.65
N PHE A 341 6.96 -0.64 -10.20
CA PHE A 341 5.63 -0.12 -9.85
C PHE A 341 5.34 -0.27 -8.37
N GLY A 342 4.93 0.80 -7.71
CA GLY A 342 4.64 0.71 -6.29
C GLY A 342 4.13 1.99 -5.66
N ASN A 343 4.23 2.04 -4.33
CA ASN A 343 3.80 3.20 -3.56
C ASN A 343 4.72 3.44 -2.35
N GLY A 344 4.85 4.71 -2.00
CA GLY A 344 5.58 5.14 -0.80
C GLY A 344 7.10 5.15 -0.96
N LEU A 345 7.61 5.27 -2.19
CA LEU A 345 9.03 5.43 -2.43
C LEU A 345 9.49 6.80 -2.00
N ARG A 346 10.41 6.82 -1.04
CA ARG A 346 10.93 8.08 -0.49
C ARG A 346 11.91 8.74 -1.46
N PRO A 347 11.93 10.09 -1.52
CA PRO A 347 12.82 10.83 -2.41
C PRO A 347 14.30 10.49 -2.22
N ASP A 348 14.74 10.23 -0.99
CA ASP A 348 16.14 9.94 -0.63
C ASP A 348 16.68 8.63 -1.24
N ILE A 349 15.82 7.70 -1.61
CA ILE A 349 16.23 6.42 -2.21
C ILE A 349 15.88 6.30 -3.69
N TRP A 350 15.13 7.23 -4.27
CA TRP A 350 14.60 7.18 -5.63
C TRP A 350 15.70 6.96 -6.69
N ASN A 351 16.65 7.89 -6.79
CA ASN A 351 17.72 7.79 -7.77
C ASN A 351 18.73 6.70 -7.40
N ARG A 352 19.04 6.55 -6.11
CA ARG A 352 19.94 5.47 -5.64
C ARG A 352 19.47 4.09 -6.06
N PHE A 353 18.15 3.84 -6.01
CA PHE A 353 17.57 2.59 -6.46
C PHE A 353 17.68 2.43 -7.99
N LYS A 354 17.31 3.47 -8.76
CA LYS A 354 17.43 3.45 -10.22
C LYS A 354 18.84 3.15 -10.68
N ASP A 355 19.83 3.84 -10.10
CA ASP A 355 21.25 3.73 -10.49
C ASP A 355 21.83 2.36 -10.14
N ARG A 356 21.53 1.86 -8.92
CA ARG A 356 22.05 0.57 -8.49
C ARG A 356 21.53 -0.58 -9.35
N PHE A 357 20.22 -0.61 -9.58
CA PHE A 357 19.59 -1.71 -10.28
C PHE A 357 19.38 -1.45 -11.78
N ASN A 358 19.83 -0.33 -12.30
CA ASN A 358 19.66 0.06 -13.71
C ASN A 358 18.20 -0.08 -14.20
N ILE A 359 17.24 0.35 -13.37
CA ILE A 359 15.82 0.34 -13.71
C ILE A 359 15.41 1.73 -14.20
N PRO A 360 15.07 1.89 -15.50
CA PRO A 360 14.91 3.22 -16.10
C PRO A 360 13.69 3.98 -15.62
N THR A 361 12.61 3.27 -15.25
CA THR A 361 11.32 3.91 -14.97
C THR A 361 10.75 3.46 -13.64
N ILE A 362 10.27 4.42 -12.87
CA ILE A 362 9.49 4.19 -11.65
C ILE A 362 8.07 4.70 -11.90
N ALA A 363 7.08 3.85 -11.60
CA ALA A 363 5.67 4.21 -11.59
C ALA A 363 5.19 4.18 -10.14
N GLU A 364 4.94 5.36 -9.61
CA GLU A 364 4.46 5.55 -8.24
C GLU A 364 2.96 5.80 -8.24
N PHE A 365 2.24 5.24 -7.27
CA PHE A 365 0.84 5.55 -7.07
C PHE A 365 0.54 5.92 -5.63
N TYR A 366 -0.52 6.68 -5.45
CA TYR A 366 -1.14 6.93 -4.16
C TYR A 366 -2.62 6.60 -4.24
N ALA A 367 -3.07 5.69 -3.39
CA ALA A 367 -4.48 5.33 -3.24
C ALA A 367 -4.75 4.74 -1.86
N ALA A 368 -5.99 4.85 -1.39
CA ALA A 368 -6.49 4.10 -0.22
C ALA A 368 -7.37 2.94 -0.70
N THR A 369 -7.33 1.79 -0.01
CA THR A 369 -8.11 0.59 -0.37
C THR A 369 -9.62 0.88 -0.39
N GLU A 370 -10.10 1.64 0.59
CA GLU A 370 -11.48 2.14 0.65
C GLU A 370 -11.72 3.32 -0.29
N GLY A 371 -10.67 3.99 -0.76
CA GLY A 371 -10.72 5.25 -1.49
C GLY A 371 -11.50 5.21 -2.79
N THR A 372 -11.75 6.42 -3.31
CA THR A 372 -12.58 6.65 -4.52
C THR A 372 -11.75 7.04 -5.73
N ALA A 373 -10.53 7.50 -5.48
CA ALA A 373 -9.58 7.98 -6.48
C ALA A 373 -8.14 7.81 -5.97
N GLY A 374 -7.18 8.09 -6.82
CA GLY A 374 -5.76 8.06 -6.51
C GLY A 374 -4.99 9.07 -7.35
N SER A 375 -3.71 9.18 -7.09
CA SER A 375 -2.76 9.92 -7.93
C SER A 375 -1.68 8.98 -8.46
N TRP A 376 -1.09 9.36 -9.59
CA TRP A 376 -0.25 8.49 -10.40
C TRP A 376 0.93 9.29 -10.95
N ASN A 377 2.12 8.70 -10.93
CA ASN A 377 3.33 9.30 -11.47
C ASN A 377 4.19 8.24 -12.18
N ILE A 378 4.42 8.37 -13.48
CA ILE A 378 5.47 7.64 -14.20
C ILE A 378 6.64 8.57 -14.41
N SER A 379 7.80 8.21 -13.91
CA SER A 379 9.02 8.99 -13.99
C SER A 379 10.19 8.17 -14.53
N SER A 380 10.74 8.61 -15.64
CA SER A 380 11.99 8.09 -16.21
C SER A 380 13.17 9.06 -16.05
N ASN A 381 12.93 10.27 -15.54
CA ASN A 381 13.91 11.30 -15.25
C ASN A 381 13.66 11.93 -13.88
N ASP A 382 14.40 12.99 -13.52
CA ASP A 382 14.34 13.61 -12.19
C ASP A 382 13.18 14.60 -12.01
N PHE A 383 12.47 14.97 -13.07
CA PHE A 383 11.42 16.01 -12.99
C PHE A 383 10.35 15.70 -11.95
N SER A 384 9.91 14.46 -11.87
CA SER A 384 8.89 14.02 -10.90
C SER A 384 9.38 12.96 -9.91
N ALA A 385 10.70 12.90 -9.68
CA ALA A 385 11.27 12.04 -8.66
C ALA A 385 10.69 12.38 -7.27
N GLY A 386 10.31 11.35 -6.51
CA GLY A 386 9.68 11.50 -5.19
C GLY A 386 8.22 11.96 -5.20
N ALA A 387 7.64 12.29 -6.35
CA ALA A 387 6.23 12.63 -6.43
C ALA A 387 5.35 11.38 -6.47
N ILE A 388 4.26 11.40 -5.70
CA ILE A 388 3.23 10.33 -5.67
C ILE A 388 2.16 10.51 -6.74
N GLY A 389 2.18 11.63 -7.44
CA GLY A 389 1.26 11.97 -8.51
C GLY A 389 1.80 13.10 -9.36
N ARG A 390 1.33 13.16 -10.60
CA ARG A 390 1.68 14.20 -11.54
C ARG A 390 0.52 14.48 -12.47
N ASN A 391 0.27 15.76 -12.74
CA ASN A 391 -0.61 16.24 -13.80
C ASN A 391 0.19 17.18 -14.71
N GLY A 392 -0.14 17.21 -15.98
CA GLY A 392 0.20 18.33 -16.84
C GLY A 392 -0.90 19.41 -16.80
N ALA A 393 -0.82 20.38 -17.68
CA ALA A 393 -1.74 21.53 -17.68
C ALA A 393 -3.21 21.12 -17.94
N ILE A 394 -3.44 20.11 -18.78
CA ILE A 394 -4.80 19.60 -19.07
C ILE A 394 -5.31 18.81 -17.85
N GLY A 395 -4.48 17.94 -17.30
CA GLY A 395 -4.78 17.15 -16.10
C GLY A 395 -5.13 18.02 -14.91
N ASP A 396 -4.42 19.12 -14.70
CA ASP A 396 -4.70 20.10 -13.65
C ASP A 396 -6.11 20.68 -13.75
N ILE A 397 -6.57 21.00 -14.96
CA ILE A 397 -7.92 21.53 -15.20
C ILE A 397 -8.98 20.44 -14.98
N VAL A 398 -8.74 19.25 -15.51
CA VAL A 398 -9.72 18.14 -15.49
C VAL A 398 -9.87 17.59 -14.06
N PHE A 399 -8.76 17.25 -13.41
CA PHE A 399 -8.76 16.60 -12.09
C PHE A 399 -8.81 17.60 -10.94
N GLY A 400 -8.34 18.83 -11.13
CA GLY A 400 -8.39 19.90 -10.13
C GLY A 400 -9.81 20.27 -9.69
N ARG A 401 -10.83 19.98 -10.51
CA ARG A 401 -12.25 20.18 -10.16
C ARG A 401 -12.80 19.13 -9.21
N SER A 402 -12.25 17.93 -9.25
CA SER A 402 -12.65 16.80 -8.40
C SER A 402 -11.74 16.60 -7.18
N THR A 403 -10.79 17.50 -6.97
CA THR A 403 -9.80 17.42 -5.90
C THR A 403 -9.76 18.74 -5.13
N ALA A 404 -9.67 18.65 -3.82
CA ALA A 404 -9.39 19.79 -2.95
C ALA A 404 -8.26 19.45 -1.98
N ILE A 405 -7.35 20.40 -1.78
CA ILE A 405 -6.38 20.35 -0.69
C ILE A 405 -6.75 21.48 0.27
N VAL A 406 -7.09 21.12 1.51
CA VAL A 406 -7.66 22.03 2.49
C VAL A 406 -6.77 22.18 3.71
N ASP A 407 -6.81 23.37 4.28
CA ASP A 407 -6.16 23.70 5.54
C ASP A 407 -6.78 22.87 6.69
N VAL A 408 -5.97 22.49 7.67
CA VAL A 408 -6.38 21.63 8.79
C VAL A 408 -6.05 22.32 10.09
N ASP A 409 -7.00 22.31 11.00
CA ASP A 409 -6.75 22.63 12.39
C ASP A 409 -5.95 21.48 13.02
N HIS A 410 -4.71 21.76 13.43
CA HIS A 410 -3.78 20.74 13.88
C HIS A 410 -4.08 20.22 15.30
N GLU A 411 -4.89 20.93 16.09
CA GLU A 411 -5.33 20.47 17.42
C GLU A 411 -6.47 19.47 17.30
N THR A 412 -7.47 19.82 16.50
CA THR A 412 -8.66 18.98 16.29
C THR A 412 -8.47 17.93 15.18
N GLN A 413 -7.48 18.11 14.30
CA GLN A 413 -7.24 17.33 13.08
C GLN A 413 -8.44 17.35 12.10
N GLU A 414 -9.25 18.42 12.19
CA GLU A 414 -10.37 18.65 11.30
C GLU A 414 -10.05 19.75 10.27
N PRO A 415 -10.62 19.68 9.06
CA PRO A 415 -10.49 20.73 8.07
C PRO A 415 -10.95 22.08 8.62
N TRP A 416 -10.09 23.09 8.52
CA TRP A 416 -10.42 24.44 8.97
C TRP A 416 -11.52 25.04 8.10
N ARG A 417 -12.53 25.63 8.76
CA ARG A 417 -13.69 26.22 8.12
C ARG A 417 -13.77 27.73 8.36
N ASP A 418 -14.03 28.45 7.29
CA ASP A 418 -14.30 29.88 7.36
C ASP A 418 -15.58 30.14 8.20
N PRO A 419 -15.49 30.91 9.29
CA PRO A 419 -16.62 31.16 10.18
C PRO A 419 -17.82 31.83 9.50
N LYS A 420 -17.61 32.57 8.40
CA LYS A 420 -18.67 33.30 7.69
C LYS A 420 -19.41 32.40 6.69
N THR A 421 -18.68 31.56 5.96
CA THR A 421 -19.24 30.72 4.90
C THR A 421 -19.51 29.29 5.35
N GLY A 422 -18.80 28.81 6.38
CA GLY A 422 -18.80 27.41 6.83
C GLY A 422 -18.11 26.46 5.85
N LEU A 423 -17.44 26.98 4.80
CA LEU A 423 -16.69 26.18 3.82
C LEU A 423 -15.27 25.96 4.28
N CYS A 424 -14.63 24.92 3.76
CA CYS A 424 -13.22 24.64 4.07
C CYS A 424 -12.31 25.66 3.34
N LYS A 425 -11.22 26.05 4.00
CA LYS A 425 -10.20 26.90 3.41
C LYS A 425 -9.24 26.03 2.58
N LYS A 426 -9.13 26.32 1.29
CA LYS A 426 -8.11 25.69 0.44
C LYS A 426 -6.72 26.28 0.73
N VAL A 427 -5.71 25.42 0.68
CA VAL A 427 -4.31 25.88 0.78
C VAL A 427 -3.80 26.37 -0.59
N PRO A 428 -2.85 27.31 -0.63
CA PRO A 428 -2.14 27.69 -1.84
C PRO A 428 -1.38 26.51 -2.47
N ARG A 429 -1.10 26.61 -3.78
CA ARG A 429 -0.21 25.65 -4.46
C ARG A 429 1.19 25.73 -3.86
N GLY A 430 1.70 24.60 -3.43
CA GLY A 430 3.00 24.46 -2.77
C GLY A 430 2.91 24.24 -1.26
N ASP A 431 1.77 24.56 -0.63
CA ASP A 431 1.56 24.31 0.78
C ASP A 431 0.91 22.95 1.04
N PRO A 432 1.23 22.28 2.15
CA PRO A 432 0.60 21.02 2.52
C PRO A 432 -0.81 21.23 3.08
N GLY A 433 -1.74 20.31 2.76
CA GLY A 433 -3.09 20.29 3.31
C GLY A 433 -3.71 18.91 3.19
N GLU A 434 -4.87 18.66 3.85
CA GLU A 434 -5.57 17.39 3.70
C GLU A 434 -6.12 17.25 2.28
N LEU A 435 -5.77 16.12 1.64
CA LEU A 435 -6.27 15.76 0.32
C LEU A 435 -7.70 15.23 0.42
N LEU A 436 -8.60 15.80 -0.37
CA LEU A 436 -9.99 15.41 -0.46
C LEU A 436 -10.36 15.10 -1.91
N PHE A 437 -11.12 14.04 -2.14
CA PHE A 437 -11.67 13.69 -3.46
C PHE A 437 -13.18 13.89 -3.49
N ALA A 438 -13.69 14.61 -4.50
CA ALA A 438 -15.12 14.84 -4.68
C ALA A 438 -15.88 13.50 -4.89
N ILE A 439 -17.02 13.38 -4.23
CA ILE A 439 -17.96 12.26 -4.38
C ILE A 439 -19.36 12.82 -4.69
N ASP A 440 -20.25 11.96 -5.17
CA ASP A 440 -21.63 12.35 -5.40
C ASP A 440 -22.30 12.71 -4.06
N ALA A 441 -22.72 13.96 -3.91
CA ALA A 441 -23.34 14.43 -2.67
C ALA A 441 -24.73 13.81 -2.42
N LYS A 442 -25.44 13.42 -3.49
CA LYS A 442 -26.75 12.78 -3.40
C LYS A 442 -26.64 11.27 -3.13
N ASP A 443 -25.64 10.63 -3.69
CA ASP A 443 -25.35 9.21 -3.52
C ASP A 443 -23.85 8.96 -3.32
N PRO A 444 -23.31 9.24 -2.12
CA PRO A 444 -21.89 9.00 -1.84
C PRO A 444 -21.46 7.56 -2.12
N THR A 445 -22.37 6.58 -1.99
CA THR A 445 -22.10 5.16 -2.18
C THR A 445 -21.84 4.80 -3.64
N ALA A 446 -22.17 5.66 -4.60
CA ALA A 446 -21.88 5.47 -6.02
C ALA A 446 -20.38 5.25 -6.31
N ASN A 447 -19.53 5.95 -5.55
CA ASN A 447 -18.09 5.88 -5.69
C ASN A 447 -17.38 5.36 -4.43
N PHE A 448 -18.00 5.54 -3.26
CA PHE A 448 -17.44 5.17 -1.96
C PHE A 448 -18.34 4.15 -1.25
N GLN A 449 -18.04 2.85 -1.41
CA GLN A 449 -18.80 1.77 -0.75
C GLN A 449 -18.44 1.63 0.74
N GLY A 450 -17.32 2.21 1.17
CA GLY A 450 -16.91 2.25 2.57
C GLY A 450 -16.45 0.92 3.15
N TYR A 451 -16.76 0.73 4.43
CA TYR A 451 -16.40 -0.45 5.20
C TYR A 451 -17.62 -1.35 5.41
N PHE A 452 -17.45 -2.62 5.10
CA PHE A 452 -18.52 -3.62 5.24
C PHE A 452 -18.98 -3.72 6.70
N GLY A 453 -20.29 -3.60 6.91
CA GLY A 453 -20.89 -3.67 8.24
C GLY A 453 -20.54 -2.52 9.22
N ASN A 454 -19.81 -1.49 8.77
CA ASN A 454 -19.36 -0.39 9.64
C ASN A 454 -19.78 0.98 9.10
N LYS A 455 -21.06 1.32 9.30
CA LYS A 455 -21.65 2.57 8.83
C LYS A 455 -20.96 3.80 9.44
N LYS A 456 -20.67 3.77 10.75
CA LYS A 456 -20.01 4.90 11.45
C LYS A 456 -18.65 5.21 10.87
N ALA A 457 -17.81 4.19 10.62
CA ALA A 457 -16.49 4.39 10.01
C ALA A 457 -16.61 4.88 8.55
N THR A 458 -17.63 4.42 7.82
CA THR A 458 -17.90 4.87 6.45
C THR A 458 -18.32 6.34 6.42
N GLU A 459 -19.27 6.74 7.25
CA GLU A 459 -19.74 8.12 7.35
C GLU A 459 -18.64 9.07 7.81
N GLY A 460 -17.78 8.65 8.74
CA GLY A 460 -16.63 9.43 9.20
C GLY A 460 -15.59 9.75 8.12
N LYS A 461 -15.65 9.10 6.94
CA LYS A 461 -14.80 9.43 5.78
C LYS A 461 -15.47 10.42 4.80
N ILE A 462 -16.69 10.87 5.08
CA ILE A 462 -17.42 11.79 4.21
C ILE A 462 -17.49 13.16 4.88
N ILE A 463 -17.01 14.18 4.17
CA ILE A 463 -17.12 15.58 4.59
C ILE A 463 -18.01 16.35 3.58
N ARG A 464 -18.83 17.26 4.08
CA ARG A 464 -19.73 18.08 3.28
C ARG A 464 -19.39 19.56 3.38
N ASP A 465 -19.92 20.35 2.44
CA ASP A 465 -19.72 21.80 2.41
C ASP A 465 -18.22 22.18 2.39
N VAL A 466 -17.47 21.59 1.46
CA VAL A 466 -16.02 21.79 1.35
C VAL A 466 -15.69 23.01 0.50
N VAL A 467 -16.07 22.99 -0.77
CA VAL A 467 -15.77 24.06 -1.75
C VAL A 467 -17.00 24.93 -2.01
N LYS A 468 -18.16 24.30 -1.97
CA LYS A 468 -19.47 24.95 -2.12
C LYS A 468 -20.51 24.27 -1.26
N LYS A 469 -21.58 24.98 -0.90
CA LYS A 469 -22.70 24.41 -0.17
C LYS A 469 -23.32 23.22 -0.90
N GLY A 470 -23.57 22.13 -0.17
CA GLY A 470 -24.19 20.91 -0.68
C GLY A 470 -23.22 19.95 -1.41
N ASP A 471 -21.94 20.25 -1.53
CA ASP A 471 -20.96 19.28 -2.05
C ASP A 471 -20.58 18.22 -1.02
N ALA A 472 -19.94 17.14 -1.47
CA ALA A 472 -19.42 16.10 -0.62
C ALA A 472 -18.06 15.58 -1.14
N TYR A 473 -17.20 15.24 -0.19
CA TYR A 473 -15.85 14.76 -0.46
C TYR A 473 -15.52 13.56 0.42
N PHE A 474 -14.68 12.67 -0.12
CA PHE A 474 -14.01 11.62 0.64
C PHE A 474 -12.77 12.19 1.30
N ARG A 475 -12.64 11.98 2.63
CA ARG A 475 -11.47 12.35 3.43
C ARG A 475 -10.40 11.28 3.35
N THR A 476 -9.24 11.62 2.85
CA THR A 476 -8.11 10.68 2.81
C THR A 476 -7.47 10.53 4.19
N GLY A 477 -7.35 11.61 4.95
CA GLY A 477 -6.59 11.68 6.18
C GLY A 477 -5.08 11.81 5.93
N ASP A 478 -4.69 12.17 4.71
CA ASP A 478 -3.29 12.34 4.32
C ASP A 478 -3.03 13.80 3.89
N MET A 479 -1.92 14.35 4.37
CA MET A 479 -1.42 15.67 4.02
C MET A 479 -0.60 15.59 2.75
N ILE A 480 -1.02 16.32 1.73
CA ILE A 480 -0.38 16.34 0.41
C ILE A 480 -0.02 17.77 0.04
N ARG A 481 1.16 17.94 -0.53
CA ARG A 481 1.60 19.18 -1.15
C ARG A 481 1.49 19.05 -2.67
N TRP A 482 0.69 19.91 -3.30
CA TRP A 482 0.54 19.97 -4.75
C TRP A 482 1.23 21.23 -5.26
N ASP A 483 2.35 21.09 -5.96
CA ASP A 483 3.14 22.22 -6.41
C ASP A 483 2.64 22.87 -7.71
N ARG A 484 3.34 23.94 -8.14
CA ARG A 484 2.97 24.72 -9.34
C ARG A 484 3.29 23.99 -10.65
N ASP A 485 4.14 22.98 -10.61
CA ASP A 485 4.50 22.13 -11.75
C ASP A 485 3.59 20.91 -11.91
N GLY A 486 2.51 20.83 -11.13
CA GLY A 486 1.53 19.74 -11.18
C GLY A 486 1.96 18.47 -10.47
N ARG A 487 3.04 18.50 -9.67
CA ARG A 487 3.54 17.35 -8.91
C ARG A 487 2.91 17.30 -7.53
N TRP A 488 2.61 16.07 -7.08
CA TRP A 488 1.99 15.79 -5.79
C TRP A 488 2.98 15.06 -4.91
N PHE A 489 3.24 15.61 -3.73
CA PHE A 489 4.16 15.02 -2.76
C PHE A 489 3.40 14.66 -1.49
N PHE A 490 3.64 13.47 -0.98
CA PHE A 490 3.14 13.06 0.32
C PHE A 490 3.92 13.80 1.41
N SER A 491 3.23 14.53 2.26
CA SER A 491 3.86 15.25 3.36
C SER A 491 3.79 14.45 4.67
N ASP A 492 2.58 14.02 5.08
CA ASP A 492 2.40 13.21 6.29
C ASP A 492 0.97 12.65 6.38
N ARG A 493 0.68 11.85 7.39
CA ARG A 493 -0.69 11.50 7.77
C ARG A 493 -1.22 12.43 8.82
N LEU A 494 -2.51 12.76 8.73
CA LEU A 494 -3.22 13.38 9.84
C LEU A 494 -3.09 12.48 11.08
N GLY A 495 -2.65 13.06 12.21
CA GLY A 495 -2.38 12.32 13.44
C GLY A 495 -0.94 11.79 13.56
N ASP A 496 -0.14 11.82 12.50
CA ASP A 496 1.31 11.60 12.58
C ASP A 496 2.07 12.91 12.77
N THR A 497 1.69 13.97 12.09
CA THR A 497 2.15 15.35 12.37
C THR A 497 1.92 15.70 13.84
N PHE A 498 2.91 16.31 14.45
CA PHE A 498 2.81 16.77 15.83
C PHE A 498 3.16 18.25 15.96
N ARG A 499 2.71 18.88 17.05
CA ARG A 499 3.01 20.28 17.35
C ARG A 499 4.01 20.38 18.49
N TRP A 500 5.07 21.16 18.29
CA TRP A 500 6.07 21.46 19.28
C TRP A 500 6.42 22.94 19.30
N LYS A 501 6.36 23.59 20.46
CA LYS A 501 6.63 25.03 20.63
C LYS A 501 5.80 25.90 19.67
N SER A 502 4.51 25.58 19.55
CA SER A 502 3.55 26.25 18.65
C SER A 502 3.80 26.04 17.15
N GLU A 503 4.79 25.23 16.77
CA GLU A 503 5.13 24.93 15.38
C GLU A 503 4.71 23.50 15.01
N ASN A 504 4.29 23.31 13.75
CA ASN A 504 3.92 22.02 13.23
C ASN A 504 5.13 21.29 12.65
N VAL A 505 5.28 20.01 12.99
CA VAL A 505 6.38 19.17 12.54
C VAL A 505 5.85 18.01 11.73
N SER A 506 6.28 17.90 10.47
CA SER A 506 6.03 16.72 9.62
C SER A 506 7.00 15.61 10.00
N THR A 507 6.46 14.46 10.38
CA THR A 507 7.29 13.29 10.70
C THR A 507 7.97 12.72 9.46
N GLY A 508 7.34 12.88 8.30
CA GLY A 508 7.90 12.48 7.01
C GLY A 508 9.16 13.28 6.67
N GLU A 509 9.06 14.62 6.71
CA GLU A 509 10.18 15.52 6.42
C GLU A 509 11.39 15.26 7.32
N VAL A 510 11.14 15.15 8.63
CA VAL A 510 12.22 14.87 9.60
C VAL A 510 12.85 13.49 9.33
N SER A 511 12.03 12.46 9.06
CA SER A 511 12.53 11.13 8.71
C SER A 511 13.39 11.13 7.44
N GLU A 512 13.01 11.90 6.42
CA GLU A 512 13.77 12.03 5.17
C GLU A 512 15.14 12.65 5.43
N VAL A 513 15.17 13.76 6.16
CA VAL A 513 16.43 14.43 6.52
C VAL A 513 17.35 13.48 7.29
N LEU A 514 16.85 12.79 8.32
CA LEU A 514 17.67 11.85 9.07
C LEU A 514 18.11 10.64 8.25
N GLY A 515 17.26 10.16 7.32
CA GLY A 515 17.54 9.01 6.47
C GLY A 515 18.67 9.23 5.45
N VAL A 516 19.03 10.48 5.15
CA VAL A 516 20.16 10.83 4.25
C VAL A 516 21.50 10.74 4.98
N HIS A 517 21.51 10.77 6.32
CA HIS A 517 22.77 10.69 7.08
C HIS A 517 23.52 9.38 6.81
N PRO A 518 24.86 9.41 6.55
CA PRO A 518 25.64 8.25 6.14
C PRO A 518 25.51 7.02 7.06
N GLU A 519 25.42 7.24 8.37
CA GLU A 519 25.37 6.16 9.36
C GLU A 519 23.95 5.63 9.63
N VAL A 520 22.91 6.32 9.15
CA VAL A 520 21.51 5.92 9.36
C VAL A 520 21.11 4.89 8.30
N HIS A 521 20.60 3.74 8.75
CA HIS A 521 19.96 2.75 7.90
C HIS A 521 18.47 3.06 7.74
N GLU A 522 17.78 3.32 8.86
CA GLU A 522 16.34 3.59 8.86
C GLU A 522 15.99 4.59 9.98
N ALA A 523 15.06 5.52 9.69
CA ALA A 523 14.54 6.49 10.63
C ALA A 523 13.00 6.51 10.61
N ASN A 524 12.37 6.48 11.79
CA ASN A 524 10.93 6.59 11.97
C ASN A 524 10.62 7.64 13.04
N VAL A 525 10.02 8.76 12.64
CA VAL A 525 9.81 9.92 13.51
C VAL A 525 8.38 9.97 14.03
N TYR A 526 8.21 10.36 15.28
CA TYR A 526 6.93 10.48 15.95
C TYR A 526 6.98 11.55 17.07
N GLY A 527 5.82 12.08 17.42
CA GLY A 527 5.69 13.03 18.51
C GLY A 527 5.42 12.35 19.85
N VAL A 528 6.13 12.73 20.90
CA VAL A 528 5.96 12.24 22.28
C VAL A 528 5.48 13.37 23.20
N ALA A 529 4.44 13.10 23.99
CA ALA A 529 3.99 14.02 25.03
C ALA A 529 4.99 13.99 26.18
N LEU A 530 5.38 15.17 26.64
CA LEU A 530 6.29 15.32 27.76
C LEU A 530 5.57 15.93 28.98
N PRO A 531 5.91 15.51 30.20
CA PRO A 531 5.38 16.10 31.40
C PRO A 531 5.70 17.61 31.47
N ASN A 532 4.74 18.39 31.90
CA ASN A 532 4.87 19.85 32.10
C ASN A 532 5.20 20.67 30.84
N HIS A 533 5.02 20.09 29.63
CA HIS A 533 5.24 20.77 28.36
C HIS A 533 3.99 20.66 27.48
N ASP A 534 3.66 21.77 26.81
CA ASP A 534 2.58 21.79 25.83
C ASP A 534 3.03 21.23 24.48
N GLY A 535 2.14 20.51 23.80
CA GLY A 535 2.43 19.86 22.53
C GLY A 535 3.15 18.51 22.69
N ARG A 536 3.87 18.12 21.63
CA ARG A 536 4.63 16.87 21.56
C ARG A 536 6.04 17.14 21.03
N ALA A 537 7.05 16.66 21.74
CA ALA A 537 8.43 16.76 21.28
C ALA A 537 8.74 15.70 20.22
N GLY A 538 9.60 16.03 19.27
CA GLY A 538 10.05 15.06 18.26
C GLY A 538 10.92 13.96 18.87
N CYS A 539 10.59 12.71 18.56
CA CYS A 539 11.42 11.54 18.83
C CYS A 539 11.66 10.78 17.51
N ALA A 540 12.91 10.41 17.25
CA ALA A 540 13.28 9.60 16.10
C ALA A 540 13.75 8.21 16.55
N ALA A 541 13.02 7.16 16.18
CA ALA A 541 13.56 5.81 16.24
C ALA A 541 14.55 5.63 15.09
N ILE A 542 15.76 5.16 15.40
CA ILE A 542 16.88 5.02 14.46
C ILE A 542 17.43 3.61 14.52
N VAL A 543 17.62 3.01 13.34
CA VAL A 543 18.49 1.85 13.15
C VAL A 543 19.75 2.34 12.46
N PHE A 544 20.89 2.19 13.07
CA PHE A 544 22.18 2.54 12.48
C PHE A 544 22.72 1.39 11.62
N LYS A 545 23.55 1.72 10.62
CA LYS A 545 24.16 0.70 9.72
C LYS A 545 25.03 -0.29 10.45
N GLN A 546 25.73 0.11 11.50
CA GLN A 546 26.53 -0.79 12.36
C GLN A 546 25.68 -1.92 12.96
N GLN A 547 24.38 -1.69 13.22
CA GLN A 547 23.46 -2.72 13.74
C GLN A 547 23.22 -3.83 12.71
N ILE A 548 23.24 -3.50 11.42
CA ILE A 548 22.98 -4.42 10.31
C ILE A 548 24.26 -5.17 9.90
N SER A 549 25.41 -4.51 9.99
CA SER A 549 26.72 -5.07 9.56
C SER A 549 27.37 -5.99 10.60
N SER A 550 26.88 -5.99 11.84
CA SER A 550 27.38 -6.92 12.85
C SER A 550 26.86 -8.33 12.59
N ASP A 551 27.75 -9.29 12.36
CA ASP A 551 27.44 -10.73 12.23
C ASP A 551 26.86 -11.36 13.52
N GLN A 552 26.89 -10.64 14.62
CA GLN A 552 26.24 -11.00 15.86
C GLN A 552 24.79 -10.53 15.81
N ALA A 553 23.85 -11.46 15.78
CA ALA A 553 22.43 -11.23 16.07
C ALA A 553 22.29 -10.73 17.53
N SER A 554 22.71 -9.49 17.77
CA SER A 554 22.54 -8.84 19.07
C SER A 554 21.05 -8.63 19.30
N ASN A 555 20.54 -9.19 20.38
CA ASN A 555 19.17 -8.99 20.83
C ASN A 555 18.91 -7.57 21.37
N SER A 556 19.93 -6.72 21.44
CA SER A 556 19.86 -5.34 21.96
C SER A 556 20.53 -4.36 21.00
N ALA A 557 20.10 -3.10 21.05
CA ALA A 557 20.68 -2.02 20.24
C ALA A 557 22.17 -1.82 20.57
N ILE A 558 22.96 -1.64 19.52
CA ILE A 558 24.39 -1.33 19.65
C ILE A 558 24.51 0.18 19.96
N GLU A 559 25.30 0.51 20.95
CA GLU A 559 25.55 1.90 21.31
C GLU A 559 26.33 2.62 20.20
N PRO A 560 25.79 3.72 19.64
CA PRO A 560 26.49 4.51 18.65
C PRO A 560 27.63 5.30 19.28
N SER A 561 28.71 5.53 18.55
CA SER A 561 29.82 6.35 19.04
C SER A 561 29.39 7.81 19.25
N GLY A 562 30.06 8.52 20.15
CA GLY A 562 29.82 9.95 20.37
C GLY A 562 29.99 10.80 19.11
N GLU A 563 30.90 10.40 18.21
CA GLU A 563 31.12 11.06 16.92
C GLU A 563 29.89 10.91 16.00
N VAL A 564 29.29 9.73 15.94
CA VAL A 564 28.07 9.46 15.17
C VAL A 564 26.90 10.27 15.71
N LEU A 565 26.75 10.33 17.03
CA LEU A 565 25.68 11.11 17.70
C LEU A 565 25.83 12.61 17.44
N ALA A 566 27.04 13.16 17.54
CA ALA A 566 27.33 14.57 17.25
C ALA A 566 27.14 14.89 15.76
N SER A 567 27.59 14.00 14.86
CA SER A 567 27.40 14.15 13.43
C SER A 567 25.91 14.15 13.04
N LEU A 568 25.11 13.25 13.61
CA LEU A 568 23.67 13.19 13.36
C LEU A 568 22.95 14.44 13.91
N ALA A 569 23.30 14.92 15.08
CA ALA A 569 22.75 16.15 15.65
C ALA A 569 23.08 17.37 14.77
N THR A 570 24.35 17.51 14.36
CA THR A 570 24.79 18.57 13.44
C THR A 570 24.02 18.50 12.12
N HIS A 571 23.86 17.30 11.55
CA HIS A 571 23.11 17.08 10.32
C HIS A 571 21.64 17.50 10.48
N ALA A 572 20.98 17.09 11.56
CA ALA A 572 19.59 17.45 11.84
C ALA A 572 19.42 18.97 12.01
N LEU A 573 20.26 19.61 12.83
CA LEU A 573 20.21 21.05 13.12
C LEU A 573 20.54 21.92 11.90
N LYS A 574 21.36 21.42 10.97
CA LYS A 574 21.69 22.13 9.73
C LYS A 574 20.56 22.10 8.71
N ASN A 575 19.82 20.98 8.63
CA ASN A 575 18.86 20.73 7.56
C ASN A 575 17.39 20.87 7.99
N LEU A 576 17.14 21.04 9.30
CA LEU A 576 15.79 21.22 9.86
C LEU A 576 15.73 22.50 10.69
N PRO A 577 14.55 23.16 10.74
CA PRO A 577 14.30 24.18 11.75
C PRO A 577 14.51 23.59 13.16
N ARG A 578 15.01 24.37 14.08
CA ARG A 578 15.36 23.90 15.43
C ARG A 578 14.20 23.22 16.17
N PHE A 579 12.96 23.67 15.95
CA PHE A 579 11.76 23.06 16.54
C PHE A 579 11.44 21.68 15.93
N ALA A 580 11.88 21.41 14.69
CA ALA A 580 11.63 20.15 13.99
C ALA A 580 12.76 19.13 14.20
N ALA A 581 13.97 19.57 14.60
CA ALA A 581 15.03 18.64 14.97
C ALA A 581 14.58 17.77 16.14
N PRO A 582 14.67 16.43 16.06
CA PRO A 582 14.20 15.55 17.12
C PRO A 582 14.89 15.85 18.44
N LEU A 583 14.09 16.06 19.48
CA LEU A 583 14.62 16.23 20.83
C LEU A 583 15.17 14.92 21.39
N PHE A 584 14.58 13.81 20.97
CA PHE A 584 14.98 12.47 21.39
C PHE A 584 15.35 11.57 20.22
N LEU A 585 16.34 10.70 20.44
CA LEU A 585 16.59 9.53 19.61
C LEU A 585 16.28 8.27 20.41
N ARG A 586 15.67 7.30 19.75
CA ARG A 586 15.51 5.94 20.25
C ARG A 586 16.27 4.99 19.32
N VAL A 587 17.42 4.51 19.76
CA VAL A 587 18.21 3.55 18.98
C VAL A 587 17.64 2.17 19.18
N THR A 588 17.29 1.49 18.09
CA THR A 588 16.64 0.18 18.11
C THR A 588 17.32 -0.80 17.14
N THR A 589 17.13 -2.10 17.35
CA THR A 589 17.69 -3.14 16.49
C THR A 589 16.99 -3.27 15.14
N GLN A 590 15.68 -3.04 15.14
CA GLN A 590 14.84 -3.11 13.92
C GLN A 590 13.58 -2.28 14.08
N MET A 591 13.06 -1.77 12.96
CA MET A 591 11.78 -1.08 12.97
C MET A 591 10.61 -2.06 12.95
N GLN A 592 9.56 -1.70 13.69
CA GLN A 592 8.29 -2.40 13.58
C GLN A 592 7.58 -1.97 12.29
N SER A 593 7.22 -2.95 11.49
CA SER A 593 6.50 -2.73 10.24
C SER A 593 5.18 -3.50 10.21
N THR A 594 4.25 -3.03 9.39
CA THR A 594 3.03 -3.77 9.05
C THR A 594 3.38 -4.94 8.14
N GLY A 595 2.46 -5.89 7.95
CA GLY A 595 2.67 -7.01 7.03
C GLY A 595 2.93 -6.62 5.57
N ASN A 596 2.72 -5.34 5.21
CA ASN A 596 3.08 -4.75 3.92
C ASN A 596 4.28 -3.79 4.03
N ASN A 597 5.19 -4.03 4.95
CA ASN A 597 6.44 -3.29 5.15
C ASN A 597 6.27 -1.77 5.34
N LYS A 598 5.13 -1.31 5.87
CA LYS A 598 4.95 0.08 6.29
C LYS A 598 5.34 0.23 7.75
N GLN A 599 6.15 1.24 8.07
CA GLN A 599 6.58 1.54 9.45
C GLN A 599 5.37 1.79 10.36
N GLN A 600 5.41 1.23 11.56
CA GLN A 600 4.41 1.43 12.61
C GLN A 600 4.91 2.46 13.63
N LYS A 601 4.04 3.41 13.99
CA LYS A 601 4.35 4.44 15.00
C LYS A 601 3.55 4.27 16.29
N HIS A 602 2.50 3.45 16.28
CA HIS A 602 1.57 3.36 17.41
C HIS A 602 2.26 2.88 18.69
N VAL A 603 3.05 1.81 18.62
CA VAL A 603 3.78 1.28 19.78
C VAL A 603 4.78 2.31 20.28
N LEU A 604 5.59 2.88 19.37
CA LEU A 604 6.60 3.89 19.69
C LEU A 604 5.99 5.11 20.41
N ARG A 605 4.82 5.58 19.98
CA ARG A 605 4.10 6.69 20.62
C ARG A 605 3.57 6.33 22.00
N THR A 606 3.07 5.10 22.16
CA THR A 606 2.52 4.63 23.44
C THR A 606 3.60 4.46 24.50
N GLU A 607 4.75 3.94 24.09
CA GLU A 607 5.92 3.79 24.97
C GLU A 607 6.58 5.14 25.25
N GLY A 608 6.56 6.07 24.29
CA GLY A 608 7.14 7.40 24.41
C GLY A 608 8.66 7.36 24.62
N VAL A 609 9.15 8.14 25.59
CA VAL A 609 10.56 8.20 26.02
C VAL A 609 10.74 7.89 27.51
N ASP A 610 9.69 7.41 28.16
CA ASP A 610 9.76 6.96 29.55
C ASP A 610 10.61 5.68 29.64
N PRO A 611 11.78 5.70 30.31
CA PRO A 611 12.66 4.53 30.39
C PRO A 611 12.01 3.29 31.01
N ALA A 612 10.95 3.47 31.81
CA ALA A 612 10.20 2.36 32.40
C ALA A 612 9.26 1.66 31.37
N ARG A 613 8.89 2.34 30.29
CA ARG A 613 7.97 1.85 29.25
C ARG A 613 8.68 1.40 27.99
N VAL A 614 9.83 2.01 27.68
CA VAL A 614 10.63 1.67 26.51
C VAL A 614 11.25 0.29 26.67
N SER A 615 11.33 -0.46 25.58
CA SER A 615 11.99 -1.76 25.56
C SER A 615 13.40 -1.68 26.12
N LYS A 616 13.77 -2.56 27.04
CA LYS A 616 15.14 -2.67 27.59
C LYS A 616 16.22 -2.99 26.54
N LYS A 617 15.81 -3.32 25.34
CA LYS A 617 16.69 -3.59 24.19
C LYS A 617 17.07 -2.32 23.43
N ASP A 618 16.34 -1.24 23.64
CA ASP A 618 16.52 0.04 22.97
C ASP A 618 17.29 1.02 23.88
N LEU A 619 17.98 1.97 23.25
CA LEU A 619 18.71 3.04 23.94
C LEU A 619 18.04 4.38 23.65
N ILE A 620 17.92 5.24 24.65
CA ILE A 620 17.36 6.58 24.48
C ILE A 620 18.45 7.62 24.66
N TYR A 621 18.44 8.60 23.77
CA TYR A 621 19.30 9.79 23.83
C TYR A 621 18.44 11.04 23.71
N TRP A 622 18.94 12.16 24.20
CA TRP A 622 18.31 13.47 24.00
C TRP A 622 19.30 14.52 23.53
N LEU A 623 18.80 15.52 22.82
CA LEU A 623 19.60 16.58 22.23
C LEU A 623 20.04 17.59 23.32
N GLN A 624 21.34 17.73 23.50
CA GLN A 624 21.96 18.72 24.40
C GLN A 624 22.97 19.54 23.59
N GLY A 625 22.64 20.80 23.35
CA GLY A 625 23.45 21.67 22.50
C GLY A 625 23.45 21.19 21.04
N ASP A 626 24.57 20.64 20.61
CA ASP A 626 24.84 20.16 19.25
C ASP A 626 25.14 18.66 19.18
N THR A 627 24.84 17.91 20.24
CA THR A 627 25.03 16.45 20.27
C THR A 627 23.87 15.74 20.97
N TYR A 628 23.71 14.46 20.70
CA TYR A 628 22.82 13.58 21.47
C TYR A 628 23.60 12.90 22.60
N VAL A 629 23.06 12.98 23.82
CA VAL A 629 23.63 12.32 25.00
C VAL A 629 22.67 11.30 25.59
N PRO A 630 23.14 10.26 26.30
CA PRO A 630 22.27 9.25 26.90
C PRO A 630 21.19 9.90 27.79
N PHE A 631 19.97 9.34 27.72
CA PHE A 631 18.82 9.75 28.50
C PHE A 631 18.35 8.58 29.37
N GLY A 632 18.36 8.74 30.65
CA GLY A 632 18.04 7.71 31.64
C GLY A 632 16.93 8.09 32.61
N GLN A 633 16.70 7.21 33.61
CA GLN A 633 15.64 7.40 34.62
C GLN A 633 15.79 8.72 35.39
N ASN A 634 17.01 9.07 35.77
CA ASN A 634 17.25 10.32 36.50
C ASN A 634 16.87 11.57 35.69
N ASP A 635 17.10 11.55 34.37
CA ASP A 635 16.74 12.65 33.48
C ASP A 635 15.22 12.73 33.31
N TRP A 636 14.57 11.56 33.21
CA TRP A 636 13.11 11.46 33.17
C TRP A 636 12.48 11.99 34.46
N ASP A 637 13.01 11.61 35.61
CA ASP A 637 12.49 12.07 36.91
C ASP A 637 12.66 13.59 37.10
N ARG A 638 13.79 14.17 36.67
CA ARG A 638 14.01 15.62 36.63
C ARG A 638 13.03 16.33 35.71
N MET A 639 12.71 15.73 34.54
CA MET A 639 11.73 16.25 33.60
C MET A 639 10.32 16.22 34.19
N ASN A 640 9.94 15.13 34.84
CA ASN A 640 8.66 14.99 35.55
C ASN A 640 8.53 16.00 36.69
N GLY A 641 9.62 16.25 37.40
CA GLY A 641 9.70 17.25 38.47
C GLY A 641 9.73 18.70 38.00
N GLY A 642 9.63 18.97 36.68
CA GLY A 642 9.65 20.32 36.11
C GLY A 642 11.00 21.04 36.21
N GLN A 643 12.09 20.30 36.46
CA GLN A 643 13.44 20.85 36.63
C GLN A 643 14.19 21.04 35.30
N VAL A 644 13.62 20.59 34.19
CA VAL A 644 14.20 20.68 32.86
C VAL A 644 13.42 21.70 32.04
N ARG A 645 14.10 22.68 31.46
CA ARG A 645 13.56 23.61 30.45
C ARG A 645 14.05 23.16 29.08
N LEU A 646 13.10 22.81 28.19
CA LEU A 646 13.35 22.34 26.83
C LEU A 646 13.23 23.45 25.79
#